data_2c082203d9f2279b373b15b2066cd7b1
#
_entry.id   2c082203d9f2279b373b15b2066cd7b1
#
_cell.length_a   1.000
_cell.length_b   1.000
_cell.length_c   1.000
_cell.angle_alpha   90.00
_cell.angle_beta   90.00
_cell.angle_gamma   90.00
#
_symmetry.space_group_name_H-M   'P 1'
#
loop_
_entity.id
_entity.type
_entity.pdbx_description
1 polymer ?
#
loop_
_entity_poly.entity_id
_entity_poly.type
_entity_poly.pdbx_seq_one_letter_code
_entity_poly.pdbx_strand_id
1 'polypeptide(L)'
;KMTRPFVYRRYVDYSVFASLREMKGMIEREVLRRQVQDDIKLGAGGIREIEFIVQVFQLIHGGERKPLRGINCLQMLDELVRQQLLKAEQAQGLKTAYLFLRRVEHAIQAMNDQQTQQLPSDPTWQARMAQVLGFADWSALMTTLNAHRACVRQEFAEVVADRRAVTRELDDQEAVETKLDGVLDEQGRQQVSAFWSSRQLEKLPEEARQRLKQVWPHLIDAVLQVQEPQITLMRLLPLLEKVMRRSVYLVMLLENHGAILRLVQMSAASPWISEELVRYPVLLDEFLTSEIDELPSKEELAANLRQQLLRVDREDLEGQMRILRLFKKSEVLAVAASDLLAERPLMKVSDALTWIAEVVLESALHLALNALVARHGLPKRANGEQATLDAPAFAVVGYGKLGGIELGYGSDLDLVFLHDVDEQADTDGEKPISGMTFCARLAQKVMTLLTTQTLDGRAYEVDTRLRPNGHAGMLVASLTAFRQYQEKSAWLWEHQALVRTRGICGGPRVLAAFDQIRHEILTLPRDAALVREEVRAMRQKMREHLGSSVSAQKAGIFHLKQDAGGIVDIEFMAQYGVLAWSGANPDLTRFSDNVRLLDDMATAGCLSRSDAAALTDAYLRERAETHRLALAQKPLTVSAAEWCATRKTVHDLWQRLIDPAAAPLDE
;
A
#
# COMPACT_ATOMS: atom_id res chain seq x y z
N LYS A 1 1.37 12.51 -27.32
CA LYS A 1 0.83 12.48 -25.94
C LYS A 1 -0.09 11.30 -25.70
N MET A 2 -0.92 10.86 -26.66
CA MET A 2 -1.85 9.72 -26.52
C MET A 2 -1.18 8.37 -26.25
N THR A 3 -0.02 8.09 -26.83
CA THR A 3 0.68 6.81 -26.70
C THR A 3 1.49 6.65 -25.41
N ARG A 4 1.79 7.75 -24.69
CA ARG A 4 2.62 7.74 -23.48
C ARG A 4 2.12 6.82 -22.36
N PRO A 5 0.81 6.81 -22.03
CA PRO A 5 0.32 5.90 -20.98
C PRO A 5 0.38 4.42 -21.38
N PHE A 6 0.42 4.15 -22.68
CA PHE A 6 0.54 2.79 -23.22
C PHE A 6 1.99 2.31 -23.23
N VAL A 7 2.94 3.18 -23.63
CA VAL A 7 4.38 2.84 -23.73
C VAL A 7 5.05 2.86 -22.35
N TYR A 8 4.73 3.85 -21.52
CA TYR A 8 5.33 4.04 -20.19
C TYR A 8 4.31 3.69 -19.11
N ARG A 9 4.05 2.40 -18.95
CA ARG A 9 3.18 1.90 -17.87
C ARG A 9 3.90 2.07 -16.54
N ARG A 10 3.16 2.39 -15.47
CA ARG A 10 3.71 2.49 -14.11
C ARG A 10 4.18 1.13 -13.58
N TYR A 11 3.59 0.07 -14.08
CA TYR A 11 3.95 -1.33 -13.78
C TYR A 11 4.69 -1.94 -14.95
N VAL A 12 5.88 -2.43 -14.67
CA VAL A 12 6.66 -3.16 -15.67
C VAL A 12 5.93 -4.46 -15.96
N ASP A 13 5.49 -4.62 -17.19
CA ASP A 13 5.06 -5.92 -17.68
C ASP A 13 6.32 -6.77 -17.89
N TYR A 14 6.64 -7.62 -16.93
CA TYR A 14 7.84 -8.47 -16.98
C TYR A 14 7.83 -9.43 -18.19
N SER A 15 6.70 -9.64 -18.86
CA SER A 15 6.64 -10.31 -20.15
C SER A 15 7.42 -9.55 -21.24
N VAL A 16 7.66 -8.24 -21.06
CA VAL A 16 8.50 -7.41 -21.95
C VAL A 16 9.91 -7.98 -22.02
N PHE A 17 10.49 -8.47 -20.92
CA PHE A 17 11.82 -9.06 -20.93
C PHE A 17 11.88 -10.37 -21.73
N ALA A 18 10.87 -11.22 -21.59
CA ALA A 18 10.77 -12.44 -22.39
C ALA A 18 10.58 -12.09 -23.88
N SER A 19 9.70 -11.14 -24.18
CA SER A 19 9.44 -10.65 -25.55
C SER A 19 10.66 -9.95 -26.16
N LEU A 20 11.44 -9.22 -25.36
CA LEU A 20 12.70 -8.60 -25.81
C LEU A 20 13.78 -9.65 -26.16
N ARG A 21 13.87 -10.75 -25.38
CA ARG A 21 14.76 -11.87 -25.67
C ARG A 21 14.33 -12.64 -26.92
N GLU A 22 13.04 -12.89 -27.04
CA GLU A 22 12.47 -13.54 -28.24
C GLU A 22 12.70 -12.68 -29.48
N MET A 23 12.48 -11.37 -29.38
CA MET A 23 12.75 -10.40 -30.46
C MET A 23 14.24 -10.38 -30.82
N LYS A 24 15.16 -10.43 -29.80
CA LYS A 24 16.60 -10.57 -30.05
C LYS A 24 16.90 -11.85 -30.84
N GLY A 25 16.38 -12.99 -30.39
CA GLY A 25 16.57 -14.27 -31.10
C GLY A 25 15.99 -14.26 -32.52
N MET A 26 14.89 -13.54 -32.76
CA MET A 26 14.35 -13.32 -34.10
C MET A 26 15.27 -12.42 -34.93
N ILE A 27 15.78 -11.34 -34.38
CA ILE A 27 16.71 -10.43 -35.07
C ILE A 27 18.01 -11.17 -35.43
N GLU A 28 18.59 -11.93 -34.51
CA GLU A 28 19.83 -12.71 -34.76
C GLU A 28 19.60 -13.76 -35.87
N ARG A 29 18.46 -14.46 -35.86
CA ARG A 29 18.09 -15.43 -36.93
C ARG A 29 17.86 -14.74 -38.27
N GLU A 30 17.25 -13.57 -38.30
CA GLU A 30 16.99 -12.83 -39.54
C GLU A 30 18.28 -12.20 -40.12
N VAL A 31 19.18 -11.71 -39.25
CA VAL A 31 20.52 -11.24 -39.66
C VAL A 31 21.34 -12.37 -40.28
N LEU A 32 21.33 -13.57 -39.69
CA LEU A 32 21.95 -14.78 -40.23
C LEU A 32 21.31 -15.21 -41.56
N ARG A 33 19.98 -15.19 -41.65
CA ARG A 33 19.23 -15.60 -42.85
C ARG A 33 19.45 -14.67 -44.02
N ARG A 34 19.59 -13.35 -43.78
CA ARG A 34 19.80 -12.33 -44.84
C ARG A 34 21.26 -12.10 -45.19
N GLN A 35 22.22 -12.75 -44.54
CA GLN A 35 23.65 -12.54 -44.73
C GLN A 35 24.09 -11.05 -44.59
N VAL A 36 23.43 -10.31 -43.68
CA VAL A 36 23.61 -8.85 -43.50
C VAL A 36 24.72 -8.56 -42.49
N GLN A 37 25.82 -9.31 -42.51
CA GLN A 37 26.96 -9.09 -41.58
C GLN A 37 27.62 -7.73 -41.77
N ASP A 38 27.55 -7.16 -42.99
CA ASP A 38 28.19 -5.89 -43.36
C ASP A 38 27.24 -4.67 -43.22
N ASP A 39 26.07 -4.83 -42.63
CA ASP A 39 25.16 -3.72 -42.36
C ASP A 39 25.53 -2.99 -41.06
N ILE A 40 25.74 -1.67 -41.16
CA ILE A 40 26.16 -0.83 -40.03
C ILE A 40 25.02 -0.63 -39.00
N LYS A 41 23.80 -0.71 -39.43
CA LYS A 41 22.64 -0.50 -38.60
C LYS A 41 22.07 -1.77 -37.99
N LEU A 42 21.88 -2.79 -38.81
CA LEU A 42 21.24 -4.06 -38.46
C LEU A 42 22.22 -5.17 -38.10
N GLY A 43 23.47 -5.06 -38.52
CA GLY A 43 24.54 -6.02 -38.20
C GLY A 43 24.87 -6.04 -36.70
N ALA A 44 25.50 -7.13 -36.27
CA ALA A 44 25.88 -7.31 -34.87
C ALA A 44 26.83 -6.19 -34.39
N GLY A 45 26.56 -5.54 -33.30
CA GLY A 45 27.24 -4.35 -32.79
C GLY A 45 26.87 -3.07 -33.54
N GLY A 46 25.74 -3.04 -34.26
CA GLY A 46 25.28 -1.91 -35.05
C GLY A 46 24.48 -0.87 -34.23
N ILE A 47 24.07 0.20 -34.92
CA ILE A 47 23.37 1.34 -34.36
C ILE A 47 22.07 0.87 -33.62
N ARG A 48 21.36 -0.11 -34.15
CA ARG A 48 20.12 -0.60 -33.61
C ARG A 48 20.26 -1.26 -32.23
N GLU A 49 21.39 -1.89 -31.96
CA GLU A 49 21.65 -2.49 -30.64
C GLU A 49 21.82 -1.39 -29.57
N ILE A 50 22.46 -0.27 -29.90
CA ILE A 50 22.58 0.88 -28.99
C ILE A 50 21.21 1.51 -28.72
N GLU A 51 20.42 1.74 -29.76
CA GLU A 51 19.05 2.26 -29.64
C GLU A 51 18.17 1.30 -28.82
N PHE A 52 18.36 0.01 -28.98
CA PHE A 52 17.63 -1.01 -28.25
C PHE A 52 17.98 -1.03 -26.75
N ILE A 53 19.27 -0.90 -26.39
CA ILE A 53 19.69 -0.75 -24.99
C ILE A 53 18.92 0.42 -24.34
N VAL A 54 18.92 1.58 -24.96
CA VAL A 54 18.23 2.76 -24.44
C VAL A 54 16.71 2.50 -24.31
N GLN A 55 16.09 1.92 -25.35
CA GLN A 55 14.66 1.62 -25.35
C GLN A 55 14.27 0.61 -24.27
N VAL A 56 15.10 -0.38 -23.99
CA VAL A 56 14.87 -1.34 -22.89
C VAL A 56 14.79 -0.61 -21.56
N PHE A 57 15.77 0.24 -21.24
CA PHE A 57 15.73 1.01 -20.00
C PHE A 57 14.54 1.99 -19.95
N GLN A 58 14.18 2.58 -21.08
CA GLN A 58 13.00 3.46 -21.17
C GLN A 58 11.69 2.71 -20.91
N LEU A 59 11.53 1.51 -21.44
CA LEU A 59 10.34 0.68 -21.22
C LEU A 59 10.24 0.22 -19.77
N ILE A 60 11.37 -0.13 -19.16
CA ILE A 60 11.43 -0.63 -17.79
C ILE A 60 11.20 0.50 -16.77
N HIS A 61 11.92 1.60 -16.89
CA HIS A 61 11.97 2.64 -15.86
C HIS A 61 11.22 3.92 -16.24
N GLY A 62 10.84 4.11 -17.50
CA GLY A 62 10.17 5.33 -17.96
C GLY A 62 8.75 5.51 -17.44
N GLY A 63 8.13 4.45 -16.89
CA GLY A 63 6.85 4.53 -16.19
C GLY A 63 6.96 5.36 -14.90
N GLU A 64 8.02 5.19 -14.16
CA GLU A 64 8.29 5.84 -12.88
C GLU A 64 9.16 7.09 -13.05
N ARG A 65 10.21 7.00 -13.85
CA ARG A 65 11.23 8.05 -14.02
C ARG A 65 10.95 8.88 -15.28
N LYS A 66 10.18 9.95 -15.14
CA LYS A 66 9.80 10.85 -16.25
C LYS A 66 10.97 11.36 -17.11
N PRO A 67 12.19 11.66 -16.57
CA PRO A 67 13.32 12.09 -17.38
C PRO A 67 13.73 11.09 -18.47
N LEU A 68 13.50 9.78 -18.27
CA LEU A 68 13.82 8.73 -19.25
C LEU A 68 12.89 8.68 -20.47
N ARG A 69 11.86 9.54 -20.56
CA ARG A 69 10.90 9.58 -21.67
C ARG A 69 11.34 10.44 -22.86
N GLY A 70 12.63 10.71 -22.97
CA GLY A 70 13.21 11.46 -24.08
C GLY A 70 13.28 10.65 -25.37
N ILE A 71 13.47 11.32 -26.51
CA ILE A 71 13.58 10.68 -27.83
C ILE A 71 15.00 10.67 -28.41
N ASN A 72 15.92 11.41 -27.81
CA ASN A 72 17.28 11.50 -28.27
C ASN A 72 18.18 10.46 -27.57
N CYS A 73 18.71 9.52 -28.34
CA CYS A 73 19.52 8.41 -27.84
C CYS A 73 20.71 8.87 -26.97
N LEU A 74 21.46 9.87 -27.42
CA LEU A 74 22.62 10.38 -26.69
C LEU A 74 22.26 11.02 -25.36
N GLN A 75 21.17 11.83 -25.35
CA GLN A 75 20.66 12.43 -24.11
C GLN A 75 20.15 11.37 -23.14
N MET A 76 19.54 10.30 -23.65
CA MET A 76 19.07 9.21 -22.81
C MET A 76 20.20 8.42 -22.19
N LEU A 77 21.32 8.20 -22.89
CA LEU A 77 22.52 7.60 -22.31
C LEU A 77 23.06 8.45 -21.14
N ASP A 78 23.06 9.79 -21.26
CA ASP A 78 23.39 10.70 -20.14
C ASP A 78 22.42 10.58 -18.98
N GLU A 79 21.14 10.47 -19.30
CA GLU A 79 20.11 10.36 -18.27
C GLU A 79 20.19 9.02 -17.53
N LEU A 80 20.49 7.92 -18.22
CA LEU A 80 20.70 6.61 -17.60
C LEU A 80 21.85 6.63 -16.59
N VAL A 81 22.93 7.36 -16.87
CA VAL A 81 24.03 7.55 -15.91
C VAL A 81 23.58 8.38 -14.71
N ARG A 82 22.87 9.50 -14.94
CA ARG A 82 22.32 10.34 -13.85
C ARG A 82 21.37 9.58 -12.94
N GLN A 83 20.61 8.66 -13.50
CA GLN A 83 19.67 7.80 -12.76
C GLN A 83 20.34 6.54 -12.19
N GLN A 84 21.66 6.41 -12.28
CA GLN A 84 22.44 5.26 -11.80
C GLN A 84 22.03 3.89 -12.40
N LEU A 85 21.45 3.91 -13.59
CA LEU A 85 20.99 2.71 -14.31
C LEU A 85 22.06 2.15 -15.25
N LEU A 86 23.08 2.97 -15.61
CA LEU A 86 24.19 2.60 -16.45
C LEU A 86 25.48 3.25 -15.90
N LYS A 87 26.61 2.54 -15.94
CA LYS A 87 27.88 3.09 -15.51
C LYS A 87 28.37 4.16 -16.50
N ALA A 88 29.07 5.18 -16.00
CA ALA A 88 29.58 6.28 -16.85
C ALA A 88 30.50 5.81 -17.98
N GLU A 89 31.36 4.82 -17.74
CA GLU A 89 32.26 4.24 -18.72
C GLU A 89 31.51 3.53 -19.85
N GLN A 90 30.48 2.75 -19.51
CA GLN A 90 29.62 2.05 -20.47
C GLN A 90 28.87 3.03 -21.36
N ALA A 91 28.23 4.05 -20.75
CA ALA A 91 27.54 5.09 -21.51
C ALA A 91 28.47 5.85 -22.45
N GLN A 92 29.68 6.16 -22.00
CA GLN A 92 30.68 6.86 -22.84
C GLN A 92 31.14 5.98 -24.01
N GLY A 93 31.38 4.69 -23.80
CA GLY A 93 31.69 3.71 -24.85
C GLY A 93 30.58 3.63 -25.90
N LEU A 94 29.31 3.48 -25.45
CA LEU A 94 28.14 3.44 -26.33
C LEU A 94 27.95 4.73 -27.13
N LYS A 95 28.17 5.92 -26.53
CA LYS A 95 28.09 7.21 -27.22
C LYS A 95 29.15 7.35 -28.31
N THR A 96 30.38 6.99 -27.97
CA THR A 96 31.51 7.06 -28.92
C THR A 96 31.24 6.14 -30.10
N ALA A 97 30.79 4.92 -29.84
CA ALA A 97 30.41 3.97 -30.88
C ALA A 97 29.22 4.47 -31.72
N TYR A 98 28.18 5.02 -31.09
CA TYR A 98 26.99 5.57 -31.78
C TYR A 98 27.37 6.68 -32.75
N LEU A 99 28.15 7.66 -32.30
CA LEU A 99 28.60 8.78 -33.15
C LEU A 99 29.48 8.30 -34.30
N PHE A 100 30.36 7.33 -34.05
CA PHE A 100 31.20 6.76 -35.08
C PHE A 100 30.37 6.00 -36.12
N LEU A 101 29.51 5.09 -35.69
CA LEU A 101 28.64 4.32 -36.58
C LEU A 101 27.70 5.22 -37.42
N ARG A 102 27.19 6.31 -36.84
CA ARG A 102 26.39 7.31 -37.58
C ARG A 102 27.20 8.03 -38.64
N ARG A 103 28.45 8.36 -38.34
CA ARG A 103 29.36 8.95 -39.37
C ARG A 103 29.63 7.98 -40.52
N VAL A 104 29.83 6.70 -40.21
CA VAL A 104 30.01 5.66 -41.22
C VAL A 104 28.72 5.48 -42.05
N GLU A 105 27.54 5.43 -41.42
CA GLU A 105 26.24 5.35 -42.09
C GLU A 105 26.03 6.55 -43.05
N HIS A 106 26.32 7.79 -42.59
CA HIS A 106 26.20 8.97 -43.43
C HIS A 106 27.19 8.93 -44.62
N ALA A 107 28.39 8.44 -44.43
CA ALA A 107 29.35 8.31 -45.52
C ALA A 107 28.86 7.31 -46.58
N ILE A 108 28.28 6.16 -46.16
CA ILE A 108 27.70 5.19 -47.06
C ILE A 108 26.54 5.80 -47.87
N GLN A 109 25.65 6.50 -47.22
CA GLN A 109 24.48 7.13 -47.86
C GLN A 109 24.86 8.25 -48.83
N ALA A 110 25.88 9.06 -48.48
CA ALA A 110 26.34 10.18 -49.29
C ALA A 110 27.05 9.71 -50.57
N MET A 111 27.60 8.49 -50.62
CA MET A 111 28.37 8.00 -51.79
C MET A 111 27.51 7.76 -53.04
N ASN A 112 26.25 7.34 -52.88
CA ASN A 112 25.39 6.98 -54.02
C ASN A 112 23.98 7.60 -53.94
N ASP A 113 23.77 8.55 -53.00
CA ASP A 113 22.43 9.07 -52.71
C ASP A 113 21.36 7.97 -52.56
N GLN A 114 21.75 6.86 -51.93
CA GLN A 114 20.93 5.67 -51.72
C GLN A 114 20.70 5.44 -50.21
N GLN A 115 19.50 5.03 -49.85
CA GLN A 115 19.21 4.61 -48.49
C GLN A 115 19.72 3.19 -48.21
N THR A 116 21.06 3.00 -48.34
CA THR A 116 21.69 1.74 -47.97
C THR A 116 22.53 1.89 -46.69
N GLN A 117 22.66 0.82 -45.95
CA GLN A 117 23.48 0.73 -44.73
C GLN A 117 24.60 -0.34 -44.86
N GLN A 118 24.74 -0.92 -46.03
CA GLN A 118 25.76 -1.95 -46.30
C GLN A 118 27.12 -1.31 -46.68
N LEU A 119 28.19 -1.86 -46.12
CA LEU A 119 29.52 -1.49 -46.49
C LEU A 119 29.78 -1.78 -47.98
N PRO A 120 30.51 -0.89 -48.68
CA PRO A 120 30.83 -1.11 -50.09
C PRO A 120 31.73 -2.32 -50.28
N SER A 121 31.46 -3.12 -51.30
CA SER A 121 32.28 -4.24 -51.71
C SER A 121 33.36 -3.84 -52.75
N ASP A 122 33.18 -2.72 -53.44
CA ASP A 122 34.10 -2.21 -54.44
C ASP A 122 35.35 -1.55 -53.83
N PRO A 123 36.59 -1.96 -54.18
CA PRO A 123 37.80 -1.41 -53.59
C PRO A 123 37.97 0.10 -53.77
N THR A 124 37.51 0.66 -54.88
CA THR A 124 37.57 2.09 -55.14
C THR A 124 36.69 2.88 -54.16
N TRP A 125 35.50 2.40 -53.87
CA TRP A 125 34.59 2.98 -52.90
C TRP A 125 35.11 2.79 -51.46
N GLN A 126 35.72 1.66 -51.15
CA GLN A 126 36.36 1.40 -49.87
C GLN A 126 37.48 2.40 -49.58
N ALA A 127 38.38 2.65 -50.56
CA ALA A 127 39.45 3.62 -50.42
C ALA A 127 38.92 5.07 -50.24
N ARG A 128 37.91 5.46 -51.00
CA ARG A 128 37.27 6.77 -50.87
C ARG A 128 36.60 6.96 -49.52
N MET A 129 35.92 5.94 -49.06
CA MET A 129 35.24 5.98 -47.76
C MET A 129 36.25 6.11 -46.62
N ALA A 130 37.32 5.34 -46.62
CA ALA A 130 38.38 5.47 -45.65
C ALA A 130 38.97 6.90 -45.63
N GLN A 131 39.25 7.48 -46.79
CA GLN A 131 39.73 8.86 -46.91
C GLN A 131 38.73 9.90 -46.37
N VAL A 132 37.45 9.80 -46.71
CA VAL A 132 36.39 10.71 -46.26
C VAL A 132 36.24 10.65 -44.74
N LEU A 133 36.39 9.50 -44.15
CA LEU A 133 36.31 9.30 -42.70
C LEU A 133 37.62 9.64 -41.95
N GLY A 134 38.70 9.96 -42.68
CA GLY A 134 39.98 10.39 -42.11
C GLY A 134 40.90 9.23 -41.74
N PHE A 135 40.72 8.05 -42.33
CA PHE A 135 41.60 6.87 -42.14
C PHE A 135 42.62 6.73 -43.26
N ALA A 136 43.76 6.15 -42.90
CA ALA A 136 44.87 5.94 -43.85
C ALA A 136 44.46 4.97 -44.97
N ASP A 137 43.74 3.94 -44.67
CA ASP A 137 43.25 2.92 -45.59
C ASP A 137 41.97 2.22 -45.07
N TRP A 138 41.43 1.32 -45.87
CA TRP A 138 40.24 0.54 -45.52
C TRP A 138 40.45 -0.39 -44.31
N SER A 139 41.66 -0.97 -44.18
CA SER A 139 41.99 -1.86 -43.07
C SER A 139 41.96 -1.12 -41.72
N ALA A 140 42.50 0.10 -41.67
CA ALA A 140 42.46 0.95 -40.48
C ALA A 140 41.02 1.35 -40.10
N LEU A 141 40.18 1.69 -41.09
CA LEU A 141 38.75 1.95 -40.86
C LEU A 141 38.06 0.71 -40.31
N MET A 142 38.26 -0.47 -40.92
CA MET A 142 37.61 -1.72 -40.47
C MET A 142 38.08 -2.15 -39.09
N THR A 143 39.33 -1.94 -38.73
CA THR A 143 39.85 -2.21 -37.39
C THR A 143 39.12 -1.35 -36.35
N THR A 144 38.95 -0.06 -36.59
CA THR A 144 38.23 0.85 -35.71
C THR A 144 36.74 0.52 -35.64
N LEU A 145 36.12 0.23 -36.78
CA LEU A 145 34.73 -0.18 -36.87
C LEU A 145 34.45 -1.45 -36.05
N ASN A 146 35.29 -2.45 -36.19
CA ASN A 146 35.18 -3.71 -35.47
C ASN A 146 35.39 -3.54 -33.96
N ALA A 147 36.26 -2.64 -33.53
CA ALA A 147 36.42 -2.30 -32.11
C ALA A 147 35.16 -1.67 -31.52
N HIS A 148 34.53 -0.72 -32.22
CA HIS A 148 33.27 -0.14 -31.78
C HIS A 148 32.13 -1.17 -31.78
N ARG A 149 32.04 -2.01 -32.80
CA ARG A 149 31.04 -3.10 -32.83
C ARG A 149 31.26 -4.12 -31.70
N ALA A 150 32.53 -4.42 -31.35
CA ALA A 150 32.80 -5.30 -30.22
C ALA A 150 32.36 -4.69 -28.88
N CYS A 151 32.66 -3.40 -28.68
CA CYS A 151 32.19 -2.66 -27.51
C CYS A 151 30.64 -2.71 -27.39
N VAL A 152 29.93 -2.38 -28.47
CA VAL A 152 28.46 -2.42 -28.46
C VAL A 152 27.91 -3.82 -28.16
N ARG A 153 28.51 -4.86 -28.79
CA ARG A 153 28.10 -6.25 -28.53
C ARG A 153 28.31 -6.67 -27.08
N GLN A 154 29.45 -6.25 -26.49
CA GLN A 154 29.73 -6.55 -25.09
C GLN A 154 28.69 -5.90 -24.18
N GLU A 155 28.44 -4.59 -24.30
CA GLU A 155 27.48 -3.85 -23.50
C GLU A 155 26.04 -4.37 -23.70
N PHE A 156 25.69 -4.69 -24.95
CA PHE A 156 24.41 -5.29 -25.26
C PHE A 156 24.25 -6.68 -24.62
N ALA A 157 25.31 -7.48 -24.66
CA ALA A 157 25.33 -8.77 -23.99
C ALA A 157 25.20 -8.62 -22.48
N GLU A 158 25.86 -7.63 -21.85
CA GLU A 158 25.79 -7.36 -20.42
C GLU A 158 24.37 -6.89 -20.00
N VAL A 159 23.79 -5.93 -20.71
CA VAL A 159 22.42 -5.46 -20.45
C VAL A 159 21.39 -6.58 -20.57
N VAL A 160 21.63 -7.54 -21.47
CA VAL A 160 20.77 -8.72 -21.67
C VAL A 160 21.19 -9.89 -20.78
N ALA A 161 22.46 -10.00 -20.38
CA ALA A 161 23.05 -11.13 -19.65
C ALA A 161 23.20 -10.90 -18.15
N ASP A 162 23.19 -9.66 -17.65
CA ASP A 162 23.27 -9.37 -16.20
C ASP A 162 22.10 -10.04 -15.41
N ARG A 163 21.22 -10.68 -16.15
CA ARG A 163 20.14 -11.55 -15.65
C ARG A 163 20.32 -13.04 -15.99
N ARG A 164 21.39 -13.41 -16.67
CA ARG A 164 21.76 -14.82 -16.96
C ARG A 164 22.55 -15.52 -15.86
N ALA A 165 22.92 -14.84 -14.80
CA ALA A 165 23.55 -15.48 -13.63
C ALA A 165 22.61 -16.47 -12.92
N VAL A 166 21.36 -16.59 -13.38
CA VAL A 166 20.32 -17.47 -12.84
C VAL A 166 20.12 -18.75 -13.67
N THR A 167 20.76 -18.89 -14.80
CA THR A 167 20.68 -20.15 -15.61
C THR A 167 21.92 -21.00 -15.42
N ARG A 168 22.13 -21.51 -14.21
CA ARG A 168 22.92 -22.70 -13.97
C ARG A 168 21.98 -23.88 -13.69
N GLU A 169 21.88 -24.72 -14.66
CA GLU A 169 21.78 -26.16 -14.73
C GLU A 169 20.73 -26.92 -13.93
N LEU A 170 19.97 -27.65 -14.67
CA LEU A 170 18.95 -28.67 -14.41
C LEU A 170 19.42 -29.90 -13.58
N ASP A 171 20.61 -29.86 -12.95
CA ASP A 171 21.10 -30.93 -12.07
C ASP A 171 20.68 -30.75 -10.61
N ASP A 172 19.88 -29.70 -10.30
CA ASP A 172 19.58 -29.30 -8.93
C ASP A 172 18.29 -29.88 -8.32
N GLN A 173 17.51 -30.71 -9.00
CA GLN A 173 16.31 -31.29 -8.37
C GLN A 173 16.68 -32.25 -7.23
N GLU A 174 17.63 -33.15 -7.45
CA GLU A 174 18.15 -34.05 -6.39
C GLU A 174 18.83 -33.26 -5.26
N ALA A 175 19.54 -32.17 -5.60
CA ALA A 175 20.17 -31.30 -4.61
C ALA A 175 19.13 -30.53 -3.77
N VAL A 176 18.03 -30.09 -4.37
CA VAL A 176 16.92 -29.41 -3.67
C VAL A 176 16.16 -30.37 -2.79
N GLU A 177 15.86 -31.58 -3.26
CA GLU A 177 15.22 -32.62 -2.45
C GLU A 177 16.06 -32.97 -1.23
N THR A 178 17.39 -33.12 -1.39
CA THR A 178 18.32 -33.37 -0.29
C THR A 178 18.35 -32.25 0.74
N LYS A 179 18.27 -30.96 0.29
CA LYS A 179 18.17 -29.79 1.18
C LYS A 179 16.88 -29.78 1.98
N LEU A 180 15.76 -30.17 1.36
CA LEU A 180 14.44 -30.21 1.99
C LEU A 180 14.31 -31.38 2.99
N ASP A 181 14.97 -32.53 2.76
CA ASP A 181 14.95 -33.69 3.65
C ASP A 181 15.48 -33.36 5.04
N GLY A 182 16.40 -32.42 5.16
CA GLY A 182 16.94 -31.96 6.44
C GLY A 182 16.04 -31.03 7.24
N VAL A 183 14.97 -30.50 6.61
CA VAL A 183 14.16 -29.40 7.15
C VAL A 183 12.68 -29.78 7.29
N LEU A 184 12.15 -30.64 6.40
CA LEU A 184 10.76 -31.02 6.39
C LEU A 184 10.51 -32.28 7.24
N ASP A 185 9.46 -32.24 8.05
CA ASP A 185 8.88 -33.43 8.64
C ASP A 185 8.08 -34.24 7.60
N GLU A 186 7.53 -35.38 8.02
CA GLU A 186 6.76 -36.27 7.14
C GLU A 186 5.54 -35.55 6.51
N GLN A 187 4.86 -34.71 7.28
CA GLN A 187 3.71 -33.95 6.80
C GLN A 187 4.13 -32.91 5.77
N GLY A 188 5.22 -32.20 5.99
CA GLY A 188 5.78 -31.23 5.04
C GLY A 188 6.18 -31.88 3.72
N ARG A 189 6.85 -33.04 3.76
CA ARG A 189 7.19 -33.82 2.56
C ARG A 189 5.94 -34.24 1.77
N GLN A 190 4.91 -34.72 2.46
CA GLN A 190 3.65 -35.10 1.82
C GLN A 190 2.98 -33.89 1.13
N GLN A 191 2.99 -32.70 1.74
CA GLN A 191 2.41 -31.49 1.14
C GLN A 191 3.19 -31.05 -0.10
N VAL A 192 4.53 -31.06 -0.07
CA VAL A 192 5.35 -30.75 -1.25
C VAL A 192 5.11 -31.77 -2.36
N SER A 193 5.05 -33.08 -2.05
CA SER A 193 4.73 -34.12 -3.01
C SER A 193 3.32 -33.94 -3.60
N ALA A 194 2.32 -33.60 -2.77
CA ALA A 194 0.96 -33.31 -3.22
C ALA A 194 0.90 -32.08 -4.13
N PHE A 195 1.68 -31.04 -3.85
CA PHE A 195 1.80 -29.88 -4.74
C PHE A 195 2.31 -30.28 -6.11
N TRP A 196 3.42 -31.05 -6.21
CA TRP A 196 4.00 -31.47 -7.49
C TRP A 196 3.14 -32.48 -8.25
N SER A 197 2.31 -33.27 -7.57
CA SER A 197 1.36 -34.22 -8.18
C SER A 197 -0.06 -33.65 -8.38
N SER A 198 -0.23 -32.33 -8.13
CA SER A 198 -1.55 -31.70 -8.23
C SER A 198 -2.09 -31.68 -9.67
N ARG A 199 -3.39 -31.93 -9.85
CA ARG A 199 -4.08 -31.80 -11.14
C ARG A 199 -3.91 -30.40 -11.78
N GLN A 200 -3.61 -29.40 -10.96
CA GLN A 200 -3.40 -28.04 -11.45
C GLN A 200 -2.07 -27.94 -12.18
N LEU A 201 -1.03 -28.59 -11.66
CA LEU A 201 0.29 -28.68 -12.28
C LEU A 201 0.28 -29.52 -13.56
N GLU A 202 -0.47 -30.64 -13.57
CA GLU A 202 -0.62 -31.47 -14.76
C GLU A 202 -1.24 -30.73 -15.95
N LYS A 203 -2.15 -29.80 -15.67
CA LYS A 203 -2.84 -28.98 -16.69
C LYS A 203 -2.08 -27.72 -17.11
N LEU A 204 -0.92 -27.44 -16.51
CA LEU A 204 -0.12 -26.28 -16.92
C LEU A 204 0.49 -26.49 -18.32
N PRO A 205 0.54 -25.42 -19.14
CA PRO A 205 1.37 -25.40 -20.32
C PRO A 205 2.82 -25.77 -19.98
N GLU A 206 3.48 -26.50 -20.87
CA GLU A 206 4.87 -26.95 -20.62
C GLU A 206 5.82 -25.80 -20.28
N GLU A 207 5.68 -24.67 -20.95
CA GLU A 207 6.46 -23.47 -20.69
C GLU A 207 6.29 -22.93 -19.26
N ALA A 208 5.06 -22.89 -18.73
CA ALA A 208 4.80 -22.46 -17.36
C ALA A 208 5.35 -23.46 -16.33
N ARG A 209 5.30 -24.76 -16.66
CA ARG A 209 5.87 -25.82 -15.83
C ARG A 209 7.39 -25.72 -15.77
N GLN A 210 8.06 -25.46 -16.89
CA GLN A 210 9.51 -25.24 -16.92
C GLN A 210 9.91 -24.00 -16.13
N ARG A 211 9.16 -22.90 -16.25
CA ARG A 211 9.42 -21.71 -15.44
C ARG A 211 9.26 -21.95 -13.94
N LEU A 212 8.23 -22.71 -13.53
CA LEU A 212 8.05 -23.07 -12.13
C LEU A 212 9.23 -23.91 -11.61
N LYS A 213 9.70 -24.87 -12.39
CA LYS A 213 10.90 -25.68 -12.08
C LYS A 213 12.15 -24.80 -11.92
N GLN A 214 12.28 -23.74 -12.70
CA GLN A 214 13.38 -22.77 -12.57
C GLN A 214 13.24 -21.85 -11.34
N VAL A 215 12.03 -21.45 -10.96
CA VAL A 215 11.77 -20.64 -9.74
C VAL A 215 12.05 -21.44 -8.49
N TRP A 216 11.73 -22.73 -8.50
CA TRP A 216 11.72 -23.59 -7.32
C TRP A 216 13.04 -23.63 -6.54
N PRO A 217 14.22 -23.87 -7.15
CA PRO A 217 15.49 -23.87 -6.42
C PRO A 217 15.77 -22.56 -5.71
N HIS A 218 15.54 -21.43 -6.39
CA HIS A 218 15.74 -20.09 -5.82
C HIS A 218 14.79 -19.78 -4.67
N LEU A 219 13.56 -20.26 -4.78
CA LEU A 219 12.57 -20.15 -3.70
C LEU A 219 12.99 -20.95 -2.49
N ILE A 220 13.44 -22.19 -2.68
CA ILE A 220 13.90 -23.07 -1.60
C ILE A 220 15.16 -22.50 -0.94
N ASP A 221 16.13 -22.03 -1.71
CA ASP A 221 17.32 -21.39 -1.16
C ASP A 221 16.97 -20.17 -0.28
N ALA A 222 16.00 -19.39 -0.67
CA ALA A 222 15.51 -18.28 0.14
C ALA A 222 14.75 -18.77 1.39
N VAL A 223 13.89 -19.80 1.26
CA VAL A 223 13.15 -20.39 2.37
C VAL A 223 14.08 -20.98 3.43
N LEU A 224 15.20 -21.57 3.06
CA LEU A 224 16.18 -22.11 3.98
C LEU A 224 16.92 -21.05 4.82
N GLN A 225 16.81 -19.77 4.45
CA GLN A 225 17.43 -18.65 5.16
C GLN A 225 16.57 -18.06 6.27
N VAL A 226 15.29 -18.44 6.38
CA VAL A 226 14.39 -17.93 7.43
C VAL A 226 14.35 -18.86 8.65
N GLN A 227 13.88 -18.35 9.80
CA GLN A 227 13.87 -19.09 11.07
C GLN A 227 12.98 -20.33 11.06
N GLU A 228 11.82 -20.27 10.36
CA GLU A 228 10.83 -21.37 10.30
C GLU A 228 10.59 -21.78 8.85
N PRO A 229 11.57 -22.47 8.21
CA PRO A 229 11.53 -22.73 6.78
C PRO A 229 10.35 -23.62 6.37
N GLN A 230 10.03 -24.67 7.12
CA GLN A 230 8.88 -25.53 6.82
C GLN A 230 7.57 -24.74 6.83
N ILE A 231 7.30 -23.97 7.89
CA ILE A 231 6.07 -23.18 8.03
C ILE A 231 5.97 -22.17 6.88
N THR A 232 7.08 -21.52 6.55
CA THR A 232 7.15 -20.55 5.46
C THR A 232 6.85 -21.20 4.11
N LEU A 233 7.44 -22.35 3.83
CA LEU A 233 7.17 -23.10 2.61
C LEU A 233 5.69 -23.49 2.50
N MET A 234 5.10 -23.98 3.57
CA MET A 234 3.68 -24.36 3.61
C MET A 234 2.75 -23.17 3.35
N ARG A 235 3.11 -21.95 3.75
CA ARG A 235 2.37 -20.73 3.43
C ARG A 235 2.52 -20.31 1.96
N LEU A 236 3.67 -20.60 1.34
CA LEU A 236 3.96 -20.24 -0.05
C LEU A 236 3.33 -21.18 -1.07
N LEU A 237 3.16 -22.47 -0.76
CA LEU A 237 2.60 -23.45 -1.71
C LEU A 237 1.23 -23.04 -2.26
N PRO A 238 0.23 -22.60 -1.45
CA PRO A 238 -1.06 -22.14 -1.96
C PRO A 238 -0.95 -20.91 -2.87
N LEU A 239 0.01 -20.01 -2.59
CA LEU A 239 0.27 -18.85 -3.46
C LEU A 239 0.82 -19.29 -4.81
N LEU A 240 1.81 -20.18 -4.82
CA LEU A 240 2.35 -20.75 -6.06
C LEU A 240 1.26 -21.41 -6.89
N GLU A 241 0.34 -22.18 -6.29
CA GLU A 241 -0.82 -22.75 -6.98
C GLU A 241 -1.73 -21.72 -7.63
N LYS A 242 -1.87 -20.54 -7.07
CA LYS A 242 -2.67 -19.45 -7.64
C LYS A 242 -1.96 -18.72 -8.77
N VAL A 243 -0.65 -18.49 -8.62
CA VAL A 243 0.11 -17.66 -9.56
C VAL A 243 0.68 -18.45 -10.74
N MET A 244 0.91 -19.77 -10.60
CA MET A 244 1.52 -20.59 -11.65
C MET A 244 0.75 -20.61 -12.97
N ARG A 245 -0.58 -20.38 -12.95
CA ARG A 245 -1.43 -20.28 -14.14
C ARG A 245 -1.23 -18.98 -14.91
N ARG A 246 -0.60 -17.99 -14.29
CA ARG A 246 -0.31 -16.69 -14.89
C ARG A 246 1.21 -16.58 -15.08
N SER A 247 1.67 -16.91 -16.29
CA SER A 247 3.09 -16.94 -16.64
C SER A 247 3.86 -15.66 -16.27
N VAL A 248 3.18 -14.51 -16.23
CA VAL A 248 3.75 -13.22 -15.86
C VAL A 248 4.37 -13.24 -14.46
N TYR A 249 3.70 -13.85 -13.47
CA TYR A 249 4.24 -13.91 -12.09
C TYR A 249 5.47 -14.79 -11.99
N LEU A 250 5.48 -15.93 -12.69
CA LEU A 250 6.66 -16.81 -12.71
C LEU A 250 7.85 -16.11 -13.37
N VAL A 251 7.62 -15.37 -14.46
CA VAL A 251 8.66 -14.57 -15.12
C VAL A 251 9.18 -13.48 -14.18
N MET A 252 8.29 -12.76 -13.51
CA MET A 252 8.65 -11.72 -12.54
C MET A 252 9.55 -12.26 -11.43
N LEU A 253 9.21 -13.43 -10.86
CA LEU A 253 10.00 -14.08 -9.82
C LEU A 253 11.37 -14.55 -10.35
N LEU A 254 11.44 -15.09 -11.58
CA LEU A 254 12.69 -15.49 -12.21
C LEU A 254 13.62 -14.31 -12.51
N GLU A 255 13.05 -13.21 -12.97
CA GLU A 255 13.81 -12.02 -13.39
C GLU A 255 14.24 -11.14 -12.20
N ASN A 256 13.60 -11.31 -11.04
CA ASN A 256 13.85 -10.49 -9.87
C ASN A 256 14.10 -11.36 -8.62
N HIS A 257 15.36 -11.72 -8.39
CA HIS A 257 15.74 -12.48 -7.20
C HIS A 257 15.39 -11.77 -5.89
N GLY A 258 15.46 -10.44 -5.85
CA GLY A 258 15.02 -9.64 -4.71
C GLY A 258 13.53 -9.79 -4.42
N ALA A 259 12.69 -10.02 -5.43
CA ALA A 259 11.27 -10.28 -5.26
C ALA A 259 11.02 -11.63 -4.56
N ILE A 260 11.79 -12.68 -4.88
CA ILE A 260 11.71 -13.98 -4.20
C ILE A 260 12.09 -13.82 -2.73
N LEU A 261 13.23 -13.17 -2.44
CA LEU A 261 13.69 -12.95 -1.06
C LEU A 261 12.64 -12.18 -0.26
N ARG A 262 12.10 -11.10 -0.82
CA ARG A 262 11.06 -10.29 -0.17
C ARG A 262 9.78 -11.11 0.08
N LEU A 263 9.33 -11.87 -0.91
CA LEU A 263 8.14 -12.73 -0.77
C LEU A 263 8.32 -13.75 0.34
N VAL A 264 9.48 -14.40 0.41
CA VAL A 264 9.80 -15.39 1.44
C VAL A 264 9.89 -14.74 2.82
N GLN A 265 10.60 -13.62 2.96
CA GLN A 265 10.72 -12.89 4.23
C GLN A 265 9.35 -12.44 4.77
N MET A 266 8.49 -11.91 3.89
CA MET A 266 7.15 -11.49 4.28
C MET A 266 6.27 -12.68 4.67
N SER A 267 6.34 -13.78 3.93
CA SER A 267 5.58 -14.99 4.24
C SER A 267 6.06 -15.66 5.53
N ALA A 268 7.34 -15.55 5.85
CA ALA A 268 7.88 -15.98 7.12
C ALA A 268 7.38 -15.12 8.29
N ALA A 269 7.42 -13.80 8.12
CA ALA A 269 7.07 -12.82 9.16
C ALA A 269 5.56 -12.77 9.44
N SER A 270 4.70 -12.98 8.41
CA SER A 270 3.26 -12.76 8.56
C SER A 270 2.42 -13.79 7.78
N PRO A 271 1.66 -14.65 8.49
CA PRO A 271 0.63 -15.48 7.86
C PRO A 271 -0.47 -14.63 7.21
N TRP A 272 -0.81 -13.47 7.78
CA TRP A 272 -1.79 -12.55 7.22
C TRP A 272 -1.41 -12.07 5.82
N ILE A 273 -0.13 -11.67 5.61
CA ILE A 273 0.36 -11.27 4.29
C ILE A 273 0.25 -12.43 3.29
N SER A 274 0.66 -13.63 3.70
CA SER A 274 0.58 -14.82 2.83
C SER A 274 -0.86 -15.10 2.40
N GLU A 275 -1.81 -15.06 3.33
CA GLU A 275 -3.23 -15.30 3.02
C GLU A 275 -3.83 -14.20 2.12
N GLU A 276 -3.51 -12.92 2.35
CA GLU A 276 -3.97 -11.83 1.48
C GLU A 276 -3.43 -11.99 0.04
N LEU A 277 -2.17 -12.38 -0.12
CA LEU A 277 -1.58 -12.64 -1.43
C LEU A 277 -2.19 -13.88 -2.12
N VAL A 278 -2.50 -14.93 -1.37
CA VAL A 278 -3.21 -16.12 -1.89
C VAL A 278 -4.62 -15.75 -2.35
N ARG A 279 -5.31 -14.94 -1.55
CA ARG A 279 -6.69 -14.51 -1.83
C ARG A 279 -6.76 -13.53 -2.99
N TYR A 280 -5.80 -12.62 -3.09
CA TYR A 280 -5.74 -11.54 -4.09
C TYR A 280 -4.37 -11.48 -4.79
N PRO A 281 -4.05 -12.43 -5.68
CA PRO A 281 -2.73 -12.51 -6.32
C PRO A 281 -2.36 -11.26 -7.14
N VAL A 282 -3.33 -10.44 -7.53
CA VAL A 282 -3.10 -9.16 -8.22
C VAL A 282 -2.28 -8.18 -7.40
N LEU A 283 -2.26 -8.32 -6.07
CA LEU A 283 -1.46 -7.49 -5.17
C LEU A 283 0.04 -7.76 -5.29
N LEU A 284 0.46 -8.90 -5.85
CA LEU A 284 1.86 -9.21 -6.07
C LEU A 284 2.56 -8.19 -6.99
N ASP A 285 1.85 -7.68 -8.00
CA ASP A 285 2.41 -6.72 -8.95
C ASP A 285 2.95 -5.49 -8.24
N GLU A 286 2.18 -4.93 -7.32
CA GLU A 286 2.52 -3.72 -6.57
C GLU A 286 3.47 -4.02 -5.41
N PHE A 287 3.20 -5.09 -4.69
CA PHE A 287 3.97 -5.52 -3.53
C PHE A 287 5.44 -5.81 -3.84
N LEU A 288 5.72 -6.44 -5.00
CA LEU A 288 7.09 -6.83 -5.38
C LEU A 288 7.85 -5.72 -6.11
N THR A 289 7.16 -4.68 -6.61
CA THR A 289 7.76 -3.56 -7.35
C THR A 289 7.92 -2.30 -6.51
N SER A 290 7.21 -2.16 -5.39
CA SER A 290 7.27 -0.98 -4.52
C SER A 290 8.61 -0.88 -3.78
N GLU A 291 9.18 0.32 -3.75
CA GLU A 291 10.23 0.67 -2.79
C GLU A 291 9.55 0.80 -1.40
N ILE A 292 9.94 -0.05 -0.46
CA ILE A 292 9.33 -0.13 0.90
C ILE A 292 9.91 0.95 1.84
N ASP A 293 10.84 1.77 1.35
CA ASP A 293 11.66 2.64 2.19
C ASP A 293 10.92 3.86 2.78
N GLU A 294 9.81 4.29 2.21
CA GLU A 294 9.03 5.41 2.75
C GLU A 294 7.53 5.11 2.73
N LEU A 295 6.84 5.45 3.84
CA LEU A 295 5.38 5.41 3.89
C LEU A 295 4.83 6.60 3.10
N PRO A 296 3.81 6.40 2.23
CA PRO A 296 3.25 7.48 1.42
C PRO A 296 2.54 8.53 2.28
N SER A 297 2.64 9.78 1.90
CA SER A 297 1.86 10.87 2.49
C SER A 297 0.37 10.75 2.09
N LYS A 298 -0.51 11.42 2.86
CA LYS A 298 -1.94 11.45 2.55
C LYS A 298 -2.22 12.02 1.16
N GLU A 299 -1.47 13.04 0.75
CA GLU A 299 -1.57 13.70 -0.55
C GLU A 299 -1.20 12.76 -1.71
N GLU A 300 -0.16 11.96 -1.54
CA GLU A 300 0.26 10.94 -2.51
C GLU A 300 -0.77 9.83 -2.65
N LEU A 301 -1.30 9.33 -1.53
CA LEU A 301 -2.39 8.36 -1.50
C LEU A 301 -3.63 8.89 -2.25
N ALA A 302 -4.04 10.12 -1.96
CA ALA A 302 -5.19 10.77 -2.62
C ALA A 302 -4.96 10.95 -4.12
N ALA A 303 -3.76 11.39 -4.53
CA ALA A 303 -3.40 11.56 -5.93
C ALA A 303 -3.40 10.22 -6.69
N ASN A 304 -2.85 9.17 -6.06
CA ASN A 304 -2.81 7.82 -6.62
C ASN A 304 -4.23 7.25 -6.82
N LEU A 305 -5.06 7.26 -5.78
CA LEU A 305 -6.43 6.75 -5.88
C LEU A 305 -7.25 7.52 -6.92
N ARG A 306 -7.14 8.86 -6.94
CA ARG A 306 -7.81 9.69 -7.97
C ARG A 306 -7.38 9.31 -9.37
N GLN A 307 -6.08 9.08 -9.61
CA GLN A 307 -5.58 8.67 -10.91
C GLN A 307 -6.12 7.29 -11.35
N GLN A 308 -6.28 6.37 -10.41
CA GLN A 308 -6.86 5.05 -10.68
C GLN A 308 -8.35 5.16 -11.03
N LEU A 309 -9.12 5.94 -10.27
CA LEU A 309 -10.56 6.16 -10.50
C LEU A 309 -10.85 6.87 -11.83
N LEU A 310 -9.97 7.76 -12.31
CA LEU A 310 -10.12 8.43 -13.62
C LEU A 310 -10.04 7.47 -14.83
N ARG A 311 -9.60 6.22 -14.63
CA ARG A 311 -9.53 5.19 -15.69
C ARG A 311 -10.80 4.38 -15.82
N VAL A 312 -11.75 4.54 -14.90
CA VAL A 312 -13.03 3.83 -14.86
C VAL A 312 -14.14 4.79 -15.25
N ASP A 313 -15.13 4.29 -16.00
CA ASP A 313 -16.28 5.06 -16.36
C ASP A 313 -17.05 5.53 -15.11
N ARG A 314 -17.62 6.73 -15.19
CA ARG A 314 -18.39 7.32 -14.08
C ARG A 314 -19.64 6.50 -13.74
N GLU A 315 -20.19 5.77 -14.68
CA GLU A 315 -21.37 4.91 -14.51
C GLU A 315 -21.00 3.49 -14.06
N ASP A 316 -19.73 3.08 -14.18
CA ASP A 316 -19.26 1.75 -13.77
C ASP A 316 -19.00 1.70 -12.27
N LEU A 317 -20.09 1.49 -11.51
CA LEU A 317 -20.05 1.36 -10.05
C LEU A 317 -19.19 0.16 -9.60
N GLU A 318 -19.25 -0.96 -10.33
CA GLU A 318 -18.49 -2.17 -9.98
C GLU A 318 -16.97 -1.92 -10.12
N GLY A 319 -16.55 -1.31 -11.22
CA GLY A 319 -15.17 -0.90 -11.44
C GLY A 319 -14.66 0.08 -10.37
N GLN A 320 -15.48 1.09 -10.00
CA GLN A 320 -15.16 2.02 -8.92
C GLN A 320 -14.97 1.30 -7.58
N MET A 321 -15.91 0.43 -7.23
CA MET A 321 -15.84 -0.38 -6.02
C MET A 321 -14.60 -1.28 -5.99
N ARG A 322 -14.27 -1.89 -7.12
CA ARG A 322 -13.07 -2.71 -7.26
C ARG A 322 -11.79 -1.90 -7.00
N ILE A 323 -11.68 -0.70 -7.58
CA ILE A 323 -10.52 0.17 -7.36
C ILE A 323 -10.37 0.54 -5.90
N LEU A 324 -11.43 0.98 -5.22
CA LEU A 324 -11.37 1.33 -3.80
C LEU A 324 -10.85 0.16 -2.95
N ARG A 325 -11.29 -1.07 -3.25
CA ARG A 325 -10.87 -2.27 -2.51
C ARG A 325 -9.43 -2.66 -2.76
N LEU A 326 -9.03 -2.72 -4.02
CA LEU A 326 -7.67 -3.09 -4.40
C LEU A 326 -6.66 -2.05 -3.92
N PHE A 327 -6.98 -0.76 -4.08
CA PHE A 327 -6.16 0.33 -3.54
C PHE A 327 -5.95 0.17 -2.03
N LYS A 328 -7.04 0.05 -1.25
CA LYS A 328 -6.94 -0.16 0.21
C LYS A 328 -6.07 -1.35 0.56
N LYS A 329 -6.27 -2.49 -0.12
CA LYS A 329 -5.51 -3.72 0.16
C LYS A 329 -4.04 -3.58 -0.17
N SER A 330 -3.73 -2.99 -1.31
CA SER A 330 -2.36 -2.76 -1.77
C SER A 330 -1.60 -1.84 -0.81
N GLU A 331 -2.19 -0.68 -0.46
CA GLU A 331 -1.53 0.27 0.43
C GLU A 331 -1.38 -0.29 1.85
N VAL A 332 -2.40 -0.99 2.40
CA VAL A 332 -2.29 -1.65 3.71
C VAL A 332 -1.23 -2.76 3.70
N LEU A 333 -1.10 -3.50 2.61
CA LEU A 333 -0.07 -4.53 2.45
C LEU A 333 1.33 -3.90 2.39
N ALA A 334 1.49 -2.78 1.70
CA ALA A 334 2.74 -2.02 1.65
C ALA A 334 3.14 -1.48 3.03
N VAL A 335 2.17 -0.93 3.78
CA VAL A 335 2.39 -0.50 5.18
C VAL A 335 2.82 -1.67 6.05
N ALA A 336 2.16 -2.84 5.95
CA ALA A 336 2.51 -4.03 6.73
C ALA A 336 3.92 -4.55 6.38
N ALA A 337 4.29 -4.53 5.11
CA ALA A 337 5.64 -4.90 4.68
C ALA A 337 6.70 -3.93 5.24
N SER A 338 6.44 -2.61 5.20
CA SER A 338 7.33 -1.60 5.76
C SER A 338 7.45 -1.72 7.29
N ASP A 339 6.34 -1.99 7.98
CA ASP A 339 6.31 -2.20 9.44
C ASP A 339 7.18 -3.39 9.86
N LEU A 340 7.04 -4.52 9.17
CA LEU A 340 7.78 -5.75 9.49
C LEU A 340 9.26 -5.72 9.10
N LEU A 341 9.63 -5.04 8.00
CA LEU A 341 11.02 -5.02 7.51
C LEU A 341 11.86 -3.87 8.06
N ALA A 342 11.23 -2.72 8.32
CA ALA A 342 11.93 -1.50 8.71
C ALA A 342 11.67 -1.08 10.16
N GLU A 343 10.98 -1.90 10.95
CA GLU A 343 10.67 -1.64 12.37
C GLU A 343 10.15 -0.21 12.59
N ARG A 344 9.10 0.16 11.85
CA ARG A 344 8.58 1.54 11.86
C ARG A 344 7.98 1.92 13.22
N PRO A 345 8.13 3.17 13.65
CA PRO A 345 7.43 3.66 14.85
C PRO A 345 5.91 3.45 14.71
N LEU A 346 5.28 2.87 15.73
CA LEU A 346 3.85 2.52 15.73
C LEU A 346 2.95 3.66 15.25
N MET A 347 3.19 4.89 15.70
CA MET A 347 2.36 6.04 15.34
C MET A 347 2.42 6.33 13.84
N LYS A 348 3.57 6.16 13.20
CA LYS A 348 3.71 6.32 11.74
C LYS A 348 2.93 5.26 10.96
N VAL A 349 2.91 4.03 11.46
CA VAL A 349 2.09 2.94 10.90
C VAL A 349 0.60 3.27 11.04
N SER A 350 0.18 3.74 12.23
CA SER A 350 -1.21 4.14 12.51
C SER A 350 -1.64 5.35 11.68
N ASP A 351 -0.77 6.36 11.51
CA ASP A 351 -0.99 7.50 10.62
C ASP A 351 -1.28 7.01 9.19
N ALA A 352 -0.39 6.17 8.63
CA ALA A 352 -0.54 5.66 7.28
C ALA A 352 -1.84 4.85 7.09
N LEU A 353 -2.14 3.93 8.01
CA LEU A 353 -3.40 3.15 7.98
C LEU A 353 -4.64 4.05 8.06
N THR A 354 -4.57 5.13 8.86
CA THR A 354 -5.66 6.10 9.00
C THR A 354 -5.80 6.92 7.73
N TRP A 355 -4.72 7.40 7.13
CA TRP A 355 -4.76 8.16 5.88
C TRP A 355 -5.31 7.34 4.72
N ILE A 356 -4.97 6.04 4.64
CA ILE A 356 -5.57 5.13 3.64
C ILE A 356 -7.09 5.09 3.81
N ALA A 357 -7.58 4.95 5.06
CA ALA A 357 -9.02 4.91 5.33
C ALA A 357 -9.71 6.24 5.00
N GLU A 358 -9.10 7.37 5.36
CA GLU A 358 -9.62 8.71 5.06
C GLU A 358 -9.72 8.96 3.55
N VAL A 359 -8.67 8.62 2.80
CA VAL A 359 -8.63 8.80 1.33
C VAL A 359 -9.68 7.93 0.63
N VAL A 360 -9.85 6.68 1.09
CA VAL A 360 -10.89 5.78 0.57
C VAL A 360 -12.29 6.31 0.90
N LEU A 361 -12.50 6.78 2.13
CA LEU A 361 -13.79 7.33 2.60
C LEU A 361 -14.16 8.61 1.85
N GLU A 362 -13.22 9.55 1.70
CA GLU A 362 -13.40 10.78 0.93
C GLU A 362 -13.74 10.49 -0.54
N SER A 363 -13.03 9.54 -1.15
CA SER A 363 -13.30 9.11 -2.52
C SER A 363 -14.68 8.45 -2.65
N ALA A 364 -15.08 7.62 -1.68
CA ALA A 364 -16.40 7.01 -1.65
C ALA A 364 -17.51 8.08 -1.51
N LEU A 365 -17.29 9.10 -0.67
CA LEU A 365 -18.21 10.25 -0.54
C LEU A 365 -18.34 11.01 -1.86
N HIS A 366 -17.24 11.34 -2.53
CA HIS A 366 -17.25 12.04 -3.82
C HIS A 366 -17.97 11.24 -4.91
N LEU A 367 -17.73 9.94 -5.00
CA LEU A 367 -18.41 9.06 -5.97
C LEU A 367 -19.91 8.99 -5.70
N ALA A 368 -20.30 8.84 -4.44
CA ALA A 368 -21.71 8.81 -4.02
C ALA A 368 -22.41 10.14 -4.29
N LEU A 369 -21.77 11.25 -3.95
CA LEU A 369 -22.27 12.62 -4.16
C LEU A 369 -22.49 12.90 -5.64
N ASN A 370 -21.48 12.69 -6.49
CA ASN A 370 -21.55 12.91 -7.93
C ASN A 370 -22.70 12.09 -8.56
N ALA A 371 -22.86 10.83 -8.18
CA ALA A 371 -23.93 9.99 -8.71
C ALA A 371 -25.34 10.47 -8.30
N LEU A 372 -25.50 11.02 -7.09
CA LEU A 372 -26.79 11.57 -6.64
C LEU A 372 -27.07 12.92 -7.29
N VAL A 373 -26.08 13.81 -7.35
CA VAL A 373 -26.22 15.14 -7.94
C VAL A 373 -26.56 15.06 -9.43
N ALA A 374 -25.94 14.16 -10.17
CA ALA A 374 -26.26 13.93 -11.58
C ALA A 374 -27.75 13.63 -11.84
N ARG A 375 -28.45 13.06 -10.86
CA ARG A 375 -29.87 12.67 -10.98
C ARG A 375 -30.82 13.62 -10.28
N HIS A 376 -30.44 14.10 -9.09
CA HIS A 376 -31.34 14.81 -8.17
C HIS A 376 -30.96 16.28 -8.00
N GLY A 377 -29.79 16.72 -8.49
CA GLY A 377 -29.24 18.04 -8.22
C GLY A 377 -28.70 18.18 -6.80
N LEU A 378 -28.39 19.38 -6.40
CA LEU A 378 -27.82 19.71 -5.10
C LEU A 378 -28.93 20.14 -4.11
N PRO A 379 -28.78 19.83 -2.81
CA PRO A 379 -29.71 20.30 -1.78
C PRO A 379 -29.42 21.74 -1.38
N LYS A 380 -30.41 22.42 -0.82
CA LYS A 380 -30.23 23.70 -0.12
C LYS A 380 -29.79 23.48 1.31
N ARG A 381 -28.98 24.37 1.82
CA ARG A 381 -28.58 24.43 3.22
C ARG A 381 -29.72 24.96 4.09
N ALA A 382 -29.66 24.72 5.39
CA ALA A 382 -30.63 25.24 6.36
C ALA A 382 -30.77 26.79 6.36
N ASN A 383 -29.72 27.50 5.91
CA ASN A 383 -29.76 28.96 5.76
C ASN A 383 -30.30 29.43 4.39
N GLY A 384 -30.76 28.53 3.53
CA GLY A 384 -31.29 28.81 2.20
C GLY A 384 -30.24 28.89 1.09
N GLU A 385 -28.94 28.85 1.38
CA GLU A 385 -27.85 28.83 0.39
C GLU A 385 -27.81 27.48 -0.34
N GLN A 386 -27.44 27.51 -1.60
CA GLN A 386 -27.23 26.28 -2.38
C GLN A 386 -25.92 25.60 -1.97
N ALA A 387 -25.94 24.30 -1.72
CA ALA A 387 -24.73 23.52 -1.55
C ALA A 387 -23.97 23.38 -2.89
N THR A 388 -22.68 23.06 -2.84
CA THR A 388 -21.84 22.80 -4.03
C THR A 388 -21.16 21.44 -3.91
N LEU A 389 -20.62 20.94 -5.02
CA LEU A 389 -19.85 19.69 -5.01
C LEU A 389 -18.57 19.78 -4.15
N ASP A 390 -17.90 20.94 -4.19
CA ASP A 390 -16.66 21.18 -3.42
C ASP A 390 -16.94 21.52 -1.95
N ALA A 391 -18.15 21.97 -1.63
CA ALA A 391 -18.60 22.27 -0.29
C ALA A 391 -20.01 21.70 -0.05
N PRO A 392 -20.15 20.38 0.04
CA PRO A 392 -21.44 19.73 0.27
C PRO A 392 -21.99 20.10 1.66
N ALA A 393 -23.32 20.09 1.75
CA ALA A 393 -24.02 20.28 3.04
C ALA A 393 -24.07 18.98 3.86
N PHE A 394 -23.01 18.20 3.82
CA PHE A 394 -22.90 16.89 4.42
C PHE A 394 -21.45 16.62 4.85
N ALA A 395 -21.26 15.92 5.97
CA ALA A 395 -19.94 15.51 6.45
C ALA A 395 -19.97 14.13 7.10
N VAL A 396 -18.82 13.50 7.12
CA VAL A 396 -18.53 12.23 7.79
C VAL A 396 -17.62 12.49 8.96
N VAL A 397 -18.04 12.05 10.14
CA VAL A 397 -17.28 12.12 11.39
C VAL A 397 -16.80 10.75 11.76
N GLY A 398 -15.51 10.61 12.03
CA GLY A 398 -14.88 9.40 12.54
C GLY A 398 -14.84 9.40 14.06
N TYR A 399 -15.21 8.27 14.65
CA TYR A 399 -15.15 7.97 16.07
C TYR A 399 -14.04 6.96 16.36
N GLY A 400 -13.79 6.68 17.61
CA GLY A 400 -12.92 5.63 18.08
C GLY A 400 -11.51 5.70 17.51
N LYS A 401 -11.02 4.62 16.91
CA LYS A 401 -9.65 4.58 16.34
C LYS A 401 -9.47 5.49 15.13
N LEU A 402 -10.50 5.63 14.28
CA LEU A 402 -10.44 6.52 13.12
C LEU A 402 -10.39 7.98 13.57
N GLY A 403 -11.25 8.36 14.52
CA GLY A 403 -11.25 9.70 15.09
C GLY A 403 -9.94 10.05 15.80
N GLY A 404 -9.34 9.08 16.49
CA GLY A 404 -8.08 9.22 17.21
C GLY A 404 -6.81 9.07 16.36
N ILE A 405 -6.89 8.90 15.04
CA ILE A 405 -5.72 8.64 14.15
C ILE A 405 -4.93 7.41 14.63
N GLU A 406 -5.63 6.39 15.07
CA GLU A 406 -5.03 5.21 15.72
C GLU A 406 -5.52 3.89 15.09
N LEU A 407 -5.77 3.86 13.78
CA LEU A 407 -6.15 2.62 13.10
C LEU A 407 -5.03 1.58 13.19
N GLY A 408 -5.42 0.33 13.30
CA GLY A 408 -4.56 -0.85 13.20
C GLY A 408 -5.03 -1.76 12.07
N TYR A 409 -4.29 -2.83 11.84
CA TYR A 409 -4.65 -3.82 10.83
C TYR A 409 -6.00 -4.46 11.15
N GLY A 410 -6.90 -4.49 10.15
CA GLY A 410 -8.23 -5.06 10.30
C GLY A 410 -9.23 -4.24 11.11
N SER A 411 -8.93 -2.96 11.44
CA SER A 411 -9.87 -2.08 12.13
C SER A 411 -11.09 -1.80 11.26
N ASP A 412 -12.26 -1.79 11.90
CA ASP A 412 -13.51 -1.21 11.40
C ASP A 412 -13.49 0.33 11.48
N LEU A 413 -14.44 0.97 10.83
CA LEU A 413 -14.65 2.41 10.87
C LEU A 413 -15.91 2.75 11.63
N ASP A 414 -15.76 3.42 12.77
CA ASP A 414 -16.88 4.01 13.52
C ASP A 414 -17.24 5.34 12.88
N LEU A 415 -18.42 5.43 12.24
CA LEU A 415 -18.83 6.61 11.46
C LEU A 415 -20.16 7.20 11.93
N VAL A 416 -20.22 8.53 11.94
CA VAL A 416 -21.44 9.31 12.10
C VAL A 416 -21.58 10.29 10.94
N PHE A 417 -22.77 10.38 10.36
CA PHE A 417 -23.08 11.25 9.23
C PHE A 417 -23.87 12.47 9.71
N LEU A 418 -23.37 13.67 9.37
CA LEU A 418 -23.99 14.93 9.75
C LEU A 418 -24.31 15.78 8.52
N HIS A 419 -25.33 16.65 8.63
CA HIS A 419 -25.70 17.57 7.58
C HIS A 419 -26.19 18.93 8.11
N ASP A 420 -26.18 19.94 7.22
CA ASP A 420 -26.77 21.26 7.43
C ASP A 420 -27.79 21.61 6.32
N VAL A 421 -28.46 20.61 5.73
CA VAL A 421 -29.49 20.86 4.69
C VAL A 421 -30.80 21.35 5.28
N ASP A 422 -31.56 22.10 4.48
CA ASP A 422 -33.00 22.28 4.71
C ASP A 422 -33.70 20.94 4.42
N GLU A 423 -34.20 20.31 5.46
CA GLU A 423 -34.77 18.95 5.41
C GLU A 423 -36.01 18.88 4.51
N GLN A 424 -36.75 19.99 4.37
CA GLN A 424 -38.02 20.06 3.64
C GLN A 424 -37.84 20.57 2.20
N ALA A 425 -36.81 21.37 1.94
CA ALA A 425 -36.59 21.91 0.61
C ALA A 425 -36.16 20.82 -0.37
N ASP A 426 -36.69 20.87 -1.58
CA ASP A 426 -36.30 19.97 -2.66
C ASP A 426 -34.94 20.39 -3.28
N THR A 427 -34.24 19.39 -3.80
CA THR A 427 -33.02 19.56 -4.59
C THR A 427 -33.33 20.17 -5.97
N ASP A 428 -32.34 20.74 -6.66
CA ASP A 428 -32.50 21.51 -7.90
C ASP A 428 -32.36 20.70 -9.20
N GLY A 429 -32.35 19.38 -9.16
CA GLY A 429 -32.15 18.52 -10.33
C GLY A 429 -33.43 18.12 -11.07
N GLU A 430 -33.27 17.32 -12.12
CA GLU A 430 -34.39 16.80 -12.94
C GLU A 430 -35.40 15.95 -12.15
N LYS A 431 -34.94 15.24 -11.13
CA LYS A 431 -35.76 14.39 -10.25
C LYS A 431 -35.59 14.87 -8.80
N PRO A 432 -36.21 16.01 -8.43
CA PRO A 432 -36.02 16.57 -7.10
C PRO A 432 -36.43 15.61 -5.98
N ILE A 433 -35.76 15.69 -4.86
CA ILE A 433 -36.05 14.99 -3.62
C ILE A 433 -35.77 15.90 -2.43
N SER A 434 -36.42 15.68 -1.29
CA SER A 434 -36.16 16.48 -0.11
C SER A 434 -34.72 16.36 0.37
N GLY A 435 -34.18 17.43 0.99
CA GLY A 435 -32.81 17.45 1.52
C GLY A 435 -32.52 16.31 2.47
N MET A 436 -33.49 15.94 3.33
CA MET A 436 -33.37 14.78 4.21
C MET A 436 -33.23 13.47 3.44
N THR A 437 -34.05 13.26 2.40
CA THR A 437 -33.98 12.06 1.55
C THR A 437 -32.63 12.02 0.80
N PHE A 438 -32.15 13.16 0.35
CA PHE A 438 -30.84 13.26 -0.32
C PHE A 438 -29.71 12.81 0.61
N CYS A 439 -29.64 13.33 1.84
CA CYS A 439 -28.61 12.96 2.82
C CYS A 439 -28.70 11.50 3.24
N ALA A 440 -29.90 10.96 3.45
CA ALA A 440 -30.08 9.55 3.77
C ALA A 440 -29.56 8.63 2.64
N ARG A 441 -29.90 8.94 1.37
CA ARG A 441 -29.40 8.20 0.20
C ARG A 441 -27.90 8.33 0.03
N LEU A 442 -27.33 9.51 0.30
CA LEU A 442 -25.90 9.75 0.23
C LEU A 442 -25.16 8.84 1.24
N ALA A 443 -25.58 8.85 2.50
CA ALA A 443 -25.00 7.99 3.53
C ALA A 443 -25.12 6.50 3.16
N GLN A 444 -26.31 6.06 2.72
CA GLN A 444 -26.52 4.67 2.28
C GLN A 444 -25.60 4.28 1.12
N LYS A 445 -25.40 5.18 0.15
CA LYS A 445 -24.52 4.92 -1.00
C LYS A 445 -23.05 4.85 -0.58
N VAL A 446 -22.59 5.73 0.32
CA VAL A 446 -21.25 5.64 0.93
C VAL A 446 -21.08 4.31 1.66
N MET A 447 -22.05 3.93 2.50
CA MET A 447 -22.03 2.63 3.17
C MET A 447 -21.93 1.47 2.19
N THR A 448 -22.72 1.49 1.11
CA THR A 448 -22.70 0.45 0.06
C THR A 448 -21.33 0.33 -0.59
N LEU A 449 -20.69 1.47 -0.94
CA LEU A 449 -19.34 1.49 -1.55
C LEU A 449 -18.30 0.85 -0.63
N LEU A 450 -18.39 1.06 0.68
CA LEU A 450 -17.42 0.56 1.65
C LEU A 450 -17.66 -0.89 2.07
N THR A 451 -18.94 -1.26 2.35
CA THR A 451 -19.28 -2.51 3.06
C THR A 451 -19.68 -3.66 2.16
N THR A 452 -20.12 -3.41 0.91
CA THR A 452 -20.58 -4.48 0.02
C THR A 452 -19.47 -5.48 -0.26
N GLN A 453 -19.76 -6.76 -0.01
CA GLN A 453 -18.85 -7.87 -0.32
C GLN A 453 -18.89 -8.18 -1.82
N THR A 454 -17.73 -8.18 -2.46
CA THR A 454 -17.52 -8.56 -3.87
C THR A 454 -16.46 -9.66 -3.97
N LEU A 455 -16.10 -10.08 -5.19
CA LEU A 455 -14.98 -11.00 -5.42
C LEU A 455 -13.64 -10.44 -4.90
N ASP A 456 -13.47 -9.12 -4.94
CA ASP A 456 -12.29 -8.42 -4.39
C ASP A 456 -12.43 -8.11 -2.88
N GLY A 457 -13.42 -8.67 -2.20
CA GLY A 457 -13.71 -8.43 -0.79
C GLY A 457 -14.54 -7.17 -0.56
N ARG A 458 -14.44 -6.59 0.64
CA ARG A 458 -14.99 -5.29 1.02
C ARG A 458 -13.87 -4.28 1.27
N ALA A 459 -14.16 -2.99 1.16
CA ALA A 459 -13.19 -1.95 1.51
C ALA A 459 -13.00 -1.88 3.03
N TYR A 460 -14.08 -1.60 3.78
CA TYR A 460 -14.08 -1.56 5.24
C TYR A 460 -15.36 -2.15 5.81
N GLU A 461 -15.30 -2.64 7.03
CA GLU A 461 -16.44 -2.77 7.91
C GLU A 461 -16.75 -1.39 8.49
N VAL A 462 -18.04 -1.08 8.64
CA VAL A 462 -18.48 0.23 9.15
C VAL A 462 -19.48 0.03 10.28
N ASP A 463 -19.21 0.68 11.41
CA ASP A 463 -20.12 0.75 12.54
C ASP A 463 -20.69 2.17 12.64
N THR A 464 -22.01 2.26 12.72
CA THR A 464 -22.73 3.54 12.87
C THR A 464 -23.51 3.64 14.18
N ARG A 465 -23.22 2.74 15.15
CA ARG A 465 -23.95 2.66 16.43
C ARG A 465 -23.73 3.87 17.35
N LEU A 466 -22.66 4.62 17.15
CA LEU A 466 -22.33 5.82 17.92
C LEU A 466 -23.10 7.08 17.47
N ARG A 467 -24.02 6.95 16.49
CA ARG A 467 -24.91 8.04 16.09
C ARG A 467 -25.99 8.30 17.16
N PRO A 468 -26.60 9.50 17.21
CA PRO A 468 -27.67 9.83 18.15
C PRO A 468 -28.76 8.77 18.18
N ASN A 469 -29.13 8.32 19.37
CA ASN A 469 -30.07 7.22 19.64
C ASN A 469 -29.62 5.83 19.11
N GLY A 470 -28.39 5.64 18.77
CA GLY A 470 -27.82 4.36 18.32
C GLY A 470 -28.61 3.73 17.16
N HIS A 471 -28.96 2.43 17.29
CA HIS A 471 -29.73 1.73 16.24
C HIS A 471 -31.15 2.26 16.01
N ALA A 472 -31.76 2.87 17.00
CA ALA A 472 -33.10 3.44 16.89
C ALA A 472 -33.11 4.81 16.18
N GLY A 473 -31.96 5.48 16.10
CA GLY A 473 -31.83 6.79 15.47
C GLY A 473 -31.67 6.75 13.95
N MET A 474 -31.92 7.90 13.34
CA MET A 474 -31.69 8.11 11.90
C MET A 474 -30.23 7.87 11.55
N LEU A 475 -29.98 7.35 10.35
CA LEU A 475 -28.62 7.11 9.86
C LEU A 475 -27.80 8.42 9.74
N VAL A 476 -28.48 9.53 9.44
CA VAL A 476 -27.90 10.86 9.29
C VAL A 476 -28.61 11.81 10.25
N ALA A 477 -27.90 12.69 10.92
CA ALA A 477 -28.46 13.70 11.82
C ALA A 477 -28.12 15.12 11.33
N SER A 478 -29.07 16.07 11.49
CA SER A 478 -28.71 17.48 11.30
C SER A 478 -27.80 17.97 12.43
N LEU A 479 -26.94 18.94 12.15
CA LEU A 479 -26.07 19.57 13.16
C LEU A 479 -26.88 20.06 14.38
N THR A 480 -28.08 20.61 14.17
CA THR A 480 -28.97 21.07 15.23
C THR A 480 -29.44 19.91 16.09
N ALA A 481 -29.92 18.80 15.47
CA ALA A 481 -30.36 17.62 16.19
C ALA A 481 -29.22 16.94 16.95
N PHE A 482 -28.03 16.87 16.33
CA PHE A 482 -26.82 16.35 16.97
C PHE A 482 -26.44 17.15 18.22
N ARG A 483 -26.40 18.50 18.12
CA ARG A 483 -26.15 19.40 19.27
C ARG A 483 -27.16 19.16 20.38
N GLN A 484 -28.46 19.22 20.08
CA GLN A 484 -29.51 19.02 21.05
C GLN A 484 -29.43 17.66 21.74
N TYR A 485 -29.10 16.63 20.99
CA TYR A 485 -28.91 15.29 21.55
C TYR A 485 -27.76 15.27 22.54
N GLN A 486 -26.60 15.81 22.17
CA GLN A 486 -25.42 15.85 23.02
C GLN A 486 -25.65 16.69 24.30
N GLU A 487 -26.41 17.79 24.21
CA GLU A 487 -26.71 18.67 25.37
C GLU A 487 -27.73 18.08 26.34
N LYS A 488 -28.72 17.30 25.85
CA LYS A 488 -29.89 16.97 26.64
C LYS A 488 -30.13 15.47 26.87
N SER A 489 -29.63 14.61 25.98
CA SER A 489 -30.05 13.20 25.95
C SER A 489 -28.89 12.22 25.98
N ALA A 490 -27.68 12.65 25.61
CA ALA A 490 -26.52 11.78 25.56
C ALA A 490 -26.08 11.37 26.99
N TRP A 491 -25.69 10.11 27.12
CA TRP A 491 -25.10 9.58 28.34
C TRP A 491 -23.64 9.99 28.45
N LEU A 492 -23.06 9.95 29.62
CA LEU A 492 -21.66 10.31 29.82
C LEU A 492 -20.69 9.44 28.97
N TRP A 493 -21.00 8.16 28.80
CA TRP A 493 -20.18 7.27 27.94
C TRP A 493 -20.19 7.70 26.45
N GLU A 494 -21.26 8.37 25.97
CA GLU A 494 -21.30 8.95 24.63
C GLU A 494 -20.41 10.19 24.55
N HIS A 495 -20.34 10.99 25.63
CA HIS A 495 -19.36 12.07 25.73
C HIS A 495 -17.93 11.54 25.83
N GLN A 496 -17.68 10.38 26.48
CA GLN A 496 -16.37 9.71 26.42
C GLN A 496 -16.03 9.33 24.96
N ALA A 497 -16.99 8.75 24.22
CA ALA A 497 -16.78 8.45 22.80
C ALA A 497 -16.50 9.72 21.98
N LEU A 498 -17.17 10.85 22.30
CA LEU A 498 -16.99 12.15 21.63
C LEU A 498 -15.56 12.72 21.82
N VAL A 499 -14.85 12.36 22.87
CA VAL A 499 -13.43 12.75 23.06
C VAL A 499 -12.58 12.30 21.87
N ARG A 500 -12.84 11.08 21.38
CA ARG A 500 -12.07 10.46 20.31
C ARG A 500 -12.79 10.57 18.96
N THR A 501 -13.20 11.81 18.62
CA THR A 501 -13.87 12.08 17.35
C THR A 501 -13.16 13.17 16.56
N ARG A 502 -13.32 13.10 15.26
CA ARG A 502 -12.77 14.07 14.31
C ARG A 502 -13.62 14.11 13.04
N GLY A 503 -13.77 15.29 12.45
CA GLY A 503 -14.29 15.43 11.10
C GLY A 503 -13.32 14.80 10.09
N ILE A 504 -13.81 13.90 9.23
CA ILE A 504 -12.95 13.15 8.29
C ILE A 504 -13.01 13.76 6.90
N CYS A 505 -14.21 13.86 6.32
CA CYS A 505 -14.42 14.41 4.99
C CYS A 505 -15.81 15.00 4.85
N GLY A 506 -16.01 15.86 3.84
CA GLY A 506 -17.27 16.53 3.57
C GLY A 506 -17.15 18.04 3.48
N GLY A 507 -18.24 18.76 3.65
CA GLY A 507 -18.28 20.22 3.54
C GLY A 507 -17.55 20.91 4.69
N PRO A 508 -16.61 21.82 4.40
CA PRO A 508 -15.81 22.51 5.42
C PRO A 508 -16.66 23.22 6.49
N ARG A 509 -17.81 23.75 6.11
CA ARG A 509 -18.74 24.42 7.03
C ARG A 509 -19.36 23.43 8.02
N VAL A 510 -19.77 22.25 7.56
CA VAL A 510 -20.35 21.21 8.43
C VAL A 510 -19.30 20.67 9.39
N LEU A 511 -18.08 20.47 8.88
CA LEU A 511 -16.93 20.03 9.69
C LEU A 511 -16.58 21.06 10.77
N ALA A 512 -16.45 22.32 10.43
CA ALA A 512 -16.15 23.38 11.38
C ALA A 512 -17.25 23.53 12.46
N ALA A 513 -18.52 23.40 12.06
CA ALA A 513 -19.64 23.43 12.99
C ALA A 513 -19.65 22.20 13.93
N PHE A 514 -19.27 21.03 13.43
CA PHE A 514 -19.08 19.85 14.27
C PHE A 514 -17.95 20.04 15.28
N ASP A 515 -16.79 20.55 14.86
CA ASP A 515 -15.67 20.80 15.75
C ASP A 515 -16.03 21.79 16.86
N GLN A 516 -16.79 22.82 16.52
CA GLN A 516 -17.33 23.76 17.49
C GLN A 516 -18.28 23.09 18.51
N ILE A 517 -19.24 22.28 18.02
CA ILE A 517 -20.17 21.54 18.89
C ILE A 517 -19.39 20.60 19.81
N ARG A 518 -18.43 19.85 19.25
CA ARG A 518 -17.58 18.95 20.02
C ARG A 518 -16.84 19.69 21.16
N HIS A 519 -16.23 20.82 20.83
CA HIS A 519 -15.52 21.64 21.79
C HIS A 519 -16.47 22.13 22.91
N GLU A 520 -17.62 22.72 22.55
CA GLU A 520 -18.60 23.23 23.50
C GLU A 520 -19.13 22.14 24.45
N ILE A 521 -19.46 20.95 23.91
CA ILE A 521 -19.95 19.82 24.71
C ILE A 521 -18.87 19.29 25.66
N LEU A 522 -17.63 19.12 25.16
CA LEU A 522 -16.55 18.57 25.99
C LEU A 522 -16.14 19.54 27.10
N THR A 523 -16.20 20.84 26.88
CA THR A 523 -15.83 21.88 27.88
C THR A 523 -16.93 22.23 28.85
N LEU A 524 -18.13 21.59 28.79
CA LEU A 524 -19.15 21.78 29.80
C LEU A 524 -18.60 21.47 31.21
N PRO A 525 -18.85 22.35 32.19
CA PRO A 525 -18.44 22.09 33.56
C PRO A 525 -19.08 20.81 34.10
N ARG A 526 -18.28 19.90 34.64
CA ARG A 526 -18.73 18.64 35.22
C ARG A 526 -18.14 18.43 36.61
N ASP A 527 -18.89 17.74 37.47
CA ASP A 527 -18.37 17.24 38.73
C ASP A 527 -17.41 16.05 38.45
N ALA A 528 -16.11 16.26 38.70
CA ALA A 528 -15.09 15.25 38.46
C ALA A 528 -15.32 13.94 39.25
N ALA A 529 -15.96 14.00 40.41
CA ALA A 529 -16.27 12.82 41.22
C ALA A 529 -17.40 11.98 40.56
N LEU A 530 -18.42 12.64 40.02
CA LEU A 530 -19.49 11.95 39.27
C LEU A 530 -18.96 11.36 37.97
N VAL A 531 -18.14 12.12 37.23
CA VAL A 531 -17.50 11.60 36.00
C VAL A 531 -16.67 10.37 36.31
N ARG A 532 -15.87 10.41 37.38
CA ARG A 532 -15.04 9.28 37.83
C ARG A 532 -15.86 8.02 38.10
N GLU A 533 -16.96 8.17 38.83
CA GLU A 533 -17.82 7.05 39.19
C GLU A 533 -18.47 6.39 37.96
N GLU A 534 -18.99 7.19 37.02
CA GLU A 534 -19.61 6.66 35.81
C GLU A 534 -18.57 5.97 34.89
N VAL A 535 -17.36 6.57 34.76
CA VAL A 535 -16.26 6.00 33.99
C VAL A 535 -15.84 4.65 34.60
N ARG A 536 -15.70 4.60 35.94
CA ARG A 536 -15.40 3.37 36.67
C ARG A 536 -16.45 2.29 36.44
N ALA A 537 -17.73 2.64 36.63
CA ALA A 537 -18.85 1.71 36.48
C ALA A 537 -18.94 1.16 35.04
N MET A 538 -18.76 2.01 34.02
CA MET A 538 -18.75 1.58 32.63
C MET A 538 -17.58 0.62 32.34
N ARG A 539 -16.39 0.95 32.82
CA ARG A 539 -15.19 0.10 32.62
C ARG A 539 -15.34 -1.25 33.29
N GLN A 540 -15.93 -1.30 34.48
CA GLN A 540 -16.19 -2.56 35.17
C GLN A 540 -17.15 -3.44 34.36
N LYS A 541 -18.26 -2.90 33.85
CA LYS A 541 -19.19 -3.64 32.97
C LYS A 541 -18.49 -4.19 31.73
N MET A 542 -17.61 -3.40 31.10
CA MET A 542 -16.86 -3.87 29.94
C MET A 542 -15.92 -5.02 30.30
N ARG A 543 -15.24 -4.98 31.44
CA ARG A 543 -14.36 -6.08 31.90
C ARG A 543 -15.15 -7.36 32.14
N GLU A 544 -16.32 -7.28 32.78
CA GLU A 544 -17.18 -8.42 33.07
C GLU A 544 -17.66 -9.14 31.80
N HIS A 545 -17.88 -8.40 30.70
CA HIS A 545 -18.40 -8.96 29.45
C HIS A 545 -17.31 -9.30 28.42
N LEU A 546 -16.20 -8.60 28.40
CA LEU A 546 -15.21 -8.66 27.33
C LEU A 546 -13.82 -9.07 27.83
N GLY A 547 -13.56 -9.06 29.13
CA GLY A 547 -12.28 -9.45 29.73
C GLY A 547 -12.04 -10.96 29.69
N SER A 548 -10.83 -11.36 30.01
CA SER A 548 -10.44 -12.74 30.13
C SER A 548 -11.23 -13.48 31.21
N SER A 549 -11.61 -14.72 30.95
CA SER A 549 -12.25 -15.57 31.96
C SER A 549 -11.34 -15.78 33.17
N VAL A 550 -11.91 -16.05 34.34
CA VAL A 550 -11.14 -16.35 35.56
C VAL A 550 -10.17 -17.52 35.37
N SER A 551 -10.55 -18.51 34.56
CA SER A 551 -9.66 -19.63 34.22
C SER A 551 -8.46 -19.20 33.35
N ALA A 552 -8.67 -18.31 32.40
CA ALA A 552 -7.59 -17.77 31.56
C ALA A 552 -6.60 -16.91 32.39
N GLN A 553 -7.14 -16.05 33.27
CA GLN A 553 -6.31 -15.25 34.19
C GLN A 553 -5.47 -16.14 35.12
N LYS A 554 -6.05 -17.19 35.70
CA LYS A 554 -5.31 -18.18 36.51
C LYS A 554 -4.26 -18.98 35.71
N ALA A 555 -4.47 -19.10 34.39
CA ALA A 555 -3.48 -19.69 33.48
C ALA A 555 -2.39 -18.70 33.05
N GLY A 556 -2.35 -17.49 33.62
CA GLY A 556 -1.34 -16.49 33.30
C GLY A 556 -1.57 -15.81 31.94
N ILE A 557 -2.79 -15.78 31.43
CA ILE A 557 -3.16 -15.14 30.17
C ILE A 557 -3.64 -13.70 30.43
N PHE A 558 -3.07 -12.75 29.71
CA PHE A 558 -3.47 -11.34 29.74
C PHE A 558 -4.01 -10.90 28.38
N HIS A 559 -5.24 -10.38 28.36
CA HIS A 559 -5.83 -9.77 27.16
C HIS A 559 -5.47 -8.30 27.10
N LEU A 560 -4.54 -7.94 26.21
CA LEU A 560 -3.96 -6.59 26.05
C LEU A 560 -4.98 -5.45 26.02
N LYS A 561 -6.16 -5.68 25.46
CA LYS A 561 -7.17 -4.64 25.32
C LYS A 561 -8.11 -4.55 26.52
N GLN A 562 -8.58 -5.69 27.04
CA GLN A 562 -9.77 -5.73 27.91
C GLN A 562 -9.46 -6.00 29.39
N ASP A 563 -8.36 -6.61 29.71
CA ASP A 563 -8.04 -6.91 31.12
C ASP A 563 -7.54 -5.67 31.87
N ALA A 564 -7.47 -5.78 33.19
CA ALA A 564 -6.95 -4.74 34.06
C ALA A 564 -5.49 -4.44 33.73
N GLY A 565 -5.16 -3.17 33.57
CA GLY A 565 -3.84 -2.71 33.17
C GLY A 565 -3.56 -2.77 31.67
N GLY A 566 -4.63 -2.91 30.82
CA GLY A 566 -4.51 -2.92 29.36
C GLY A 566 -4.97 -1.62 28.70
N ILE A 567 -4.95 -1.61 27.37
CA ILE A 567 -5.18 -0.44 26.49
C ILE A 567 -6.42 0.37 26.90
N VAL A 568 -7.56 -0.30 27.16
CA VAL A 568 -8.82 0.40 27.45
C VAL A 568 -8.75 1.17 28.78
N ASP A 569 -7.95 0.73 29.75
CA ASP A 569 -7.76 1.50 31.00
C ASP A 569 -7.07 2.82 30.71
N ILE A 570 -6.06 2.84 29.84
CA ILE A 570 -5.35 4.07 29.43
C ILE A 570 -6.30 4.99 28.66
N GLU A 571 -7.06 4.44 27.70
CA GLU A 571 -8.07 5.20 26.93
C GLU A 571 -9.11 5.84 27.84
N PHE A 572 -9.59 5.12 28.85
CA PHE A 572 -10.59 5.63 29.81
C PHE A 572 -10.00 6.69 30.76
N MET A 573 -8.74 6.56 31.17
CA MET A 573 -8.06 7.59 31.95
C MET A 573 -7.89 8.89 31.15
N ALA A 574 -7.51 8.79 29.87
CA ALA A 574 -7.43 9.96 28.99
C ALA A 574 -8.80 10.60 28.77
N GLN A 575 -9.84 9.83 28.50
CA GLN A 575 -11.21 10.32 28.34
C GLN A 575 -11.75 10.96 29.62
N TYR A 576 -11.51 10.33 30.77
CA TYR A 576 -11.84 10.91 32.09
C TYR A 576 -11.18 12.28 32.26
N GLY A 577 -9.87 12.37 31.98
CA GLY A 577 -9.15 13.61 32.14
C GLY A 577 -9.71 14.75 31.28
N VAL A 578 -10.05 14.47 30.01
CA VAL A 578 -10.72 15.47 29.16
C VAL A 578 -12.05 15.89 29.78
N LEU A 579 -12.94 14.93 30.13
CA LEU A 579 -14.26 15.27 30.65
C LEU A 579 -14.25 15.98 32.01
N ALA A 580 -13.31 15.63 32.86
CA ALA A 580 -13.22 16.20 34.22
C ALA A 580 -12.54 17.58 34.26
N TRP A 581 -11.59 17.84 33.35
CA TRP A 581 -10.70 19.01 33.49
C TRP A 581 -10.81 20.02 32.34
N SER A 582 -11.47 19.70 31.22
CA SER A 582 -11.58 20.61 30.07
C SER A 582 -12.43 21.85 30.34
N GLY A 583 -13.34 21.81 31.31
CA GLY A 583 -14.10 22.98 31.75
C GLY A 583 -13.19 24.12 32.29
N ALA A 584 -12.07 23.75 32.92
CA ALA A 584 -11.03 24.70 33.40
C ALA A 584 -9.89 24.85 32.39
N ASN A 585 -9.65 23.86 31.55
CA ASN A 585 -8.57 23.77 30.56
C ASN A 585 -9.09 23.42 29.18
N PRO A 586 -9.73 24.33 28.43
CA PRO A 586 -10.40 24.03 27.15
C PRO A 586 -9.49 23.42 26.09
N ASP A 587 -8.18 23.69 26.14
CA ASP A 587 -7.17 23.16 25.21
C ASP A 587 -7.08 21.63 25.25
N LEU A 588 -7.52 20.95 26.32
CA LEU A 588 -7.59 19.49 26.41
C LEU A 588 -8.56 18.86 25.39
N THR A 589 -9.38 19.67 24.72
CA THR A 589 -10.26 19.17 23.63
C THR A 589 -9.63 19.28 22.25
N ARG A 590 -8.40 19.81 22.13
CA ARG A 590 -7.75 20.11 20.86
C ARG A 590 -7.46 18.85 20.04
N PHE A 591 -6.97 17.81 20.69
CA PHE A 591 -6.62 16.53 20.06
C PHE A 591 -7.66 15.44 20.34
N SER A 592 -7.55 14.34 19.63
CA SER A 592 -8.44 13.18 19.76
C SER A 592 -7.69 11.86 19.98
N ASP A 593 -6.36 11.84 19.83
CA ASP A 593 -5.54 10.68 20.10
C ASP A 593 -5.00 10.67 21.53
N ASN A 594 -4.81 9.47 22.09
CA ASN A 594 -4.45 9.32 23.49
C ASN A 594 -3.08 9.88 23.82
N VAL A 595 -2.10 9.80 22.93
CA VAL A 595 -0.72 10.26 23.20
C VAL A 595 -0.70 11.77 23.41
N ARG A 596 -1.30 12.53 22.49
CA ARG A 596 -1.36 14.00 22.61
C ARG A 596 -2.30 14.45 23.75
N LEU A 597 -3.38 13.71 24.01
CA LEU A 597 -4.24 14.02 25.18
C LEU A 597 -3.49 13.87 26.49
N LEU A 598 -2.69 12.83 26.67
CA LEU A 598 -1.86 12.65 27.88
C LEU A 598 -0.80 13.73 28.02
N ASP A 599 -0.16 14.15 26.92
CA ASP A 599 0.81 15.24 26.90
C ASP A 599 0.17 16.59 27.25
N ASP A 600 -0.99 16.90 26.67
CA ASP A 600 -1.76 18.11 26.98
C ASP A 600 -2.19 18.14 28.46
N MET A 601 -2.60 17.00 29.05
CA MET A 601 -2.92 16.90 30.48
C MET A 601 -1.69 17.18 31.38
N ALA A 602 -0.52 16.70 30.98
CA ALA A 602 0.72 16.98 31.68
C ALA A 602 1.12 18.48 31.55
N THR A 603 0.90 19.04 30.37
CA THR A 603 1.18 20.47 30.10
C THR A 603 0.24 21.39 30.90
N ALA A 604 -1.03 21.00 31.03
CA ALA A 604 -2.03 21.69 31.83
C ALA A 604 -1.85 21.50 33.36
N GLY A 605 -0.91 20.63 33.76
CA GLY A 605 -0.66 20.32 35.19
C GLY A 605 -1.72 19.45 35.85
N CYS A 606 -2.61 18.83 35.05
CA CYS A 606 -3.65 17.92 35.50
C CYS A 606 -3.11 16.51 35.81
N LEU A 607 -2.00 16.15 35.15
CA LEU A 607 -1.28 14.90 35.34
C LEU A 607 0.20 15.19 35.48
N SER A 608 0.94 14.38 36.27
CA SER A 608 2.39 14.57 36.35
C SER A 608 3.04 14.17 35.01
N ARG A 609 4.15 14.83 34.64
CA ARG A 609 4.88 14.47 33.39
C ARG A 609 5.37 13.02 33.42
N SER A 610 5.77 12.50 34.59
CA SER A 610 6.19 11.13 34.76
C SER A 610 5.04 10.14 34.52
N ASP A 611 3.84 10.43 35.04
CA ASP A 611 2.66 9.58 34.87
C ASP A 611 2.17 9.59 33.41
N ALA A 612 2.17 10.77 32.78
CA ALA A 612 1.82 10.89 31.35
C ALA A 612 2.79 10.09 30.46
N ALA A 613 4.10 10.21 30.71
CA ALA A 613 5.11 9.45 29.99
C ALA A 613 4.93 7.94 30.19
N ALA A 614 4.70 7.49 31.44
CA ALA A 614 4.50 6.08 31.76
C ALA A 614 3.25 5.49 31.08
N LEU A 615 2.13 6.23 31.03
CA LEU A 615 0.92 5.82 30.31
C LEU A 615 1.15 5.78 28.79
N THR A 616 1.87 6.77 28.26
CA THR A 616 2.20 6.81 26.82
C THR A 616 3.07 5.63 26.42
N ASP A 617 4.13 5.33 27.19
CA ASP A 617 5.01 4.20 26.91
C ASP A 617 4.26 2.86 26.98
N ALA A 618 3.43 2.67 28.01
CA ALA A 618 2.58 1.49 28.15
C ALA A 618 1.61 1.36 26.95
N TYR A 619 0.95 2.45 26.58
CA TYR A 619 0.01 2.49 25.47
C TYR A 619 0.67 2.13 24.13
N LEU A 620 1.80 2.74 23.82
CA LEU A 620 2.55 2.46 22.61
C LEU A 620 3.03 1.01 22.57
N ARG A 621 3.54 0.49 23.68
CA ARG A 621 4.00 -0.89 23.79
C ARG A 621 2.86 -1.90 23.59
N GLU A 622 1.73 -1.71 24.27
CA GLU A 622 0.57 -2.61 24.13
C GLU A 622 -0.04 -2.55 22.74
N ARG A 623 -0.12 -1.37 22.12
CA ARG A 623 -0.62 -1.23 20.76
C ARG A 623 0.32 -1.84 19.72
N ALA A 624 1.64 -1.68 19.86
CA ALA A 624 2.60 -2.32 18.98
C ALA A 624 2.43 -3.84 19.00
N GLU A 625 2.23 -4.42 20.18
CA GLU A 625 1.96 -5.84 20.30
C GLU A 625 0.62 -6.24 19.66
N THR A 626 -0.44 -5.40 19.76
CA THR A 626 -1.70 -5.71 19.05
C THR A 626 -1.52 -5.71 17.53
N HIS A 627 -0.68 -4.84 16.97
CA HIS A 627 -0.35 -4.84 15.54
C HIS A 627 0.41 -6.11 15.15
N ARG A 628 1.43 -6.50 15.94
CA ARG A 628 2.21 -7.73 15.72
C ARG A 628 1.31 -8.98 15.76
N LEU A 629 0.43 -9.07 16.75
CA LEU A 629 -0.51 -10.19 16.88
C LEU A 629 -1.52 -10.24 15.73
N ALA A 630 -2.00 -9.09 15.26
CA ALA A 630 -2.89 -9.02 14.11
C ALA A 630 -2.22 -9.55 12.83
N LEU A 631 -0.97 -9.13 12.54
CA LEU A 631 -0.19 -9.62 11.41
C LEU A 631 0.19 -11.10 11.55
N ALA A 632 0.34 -11.59 12.80
CA ALA A 632 0.56 -12.99 13.11
C ALA A 632 -0.74 -13.83 13.18
N GLN A 633 -1.91 -13.20 12.98
CA GLN A 633 -3.24 -13.84 13.11
C GLN A 633 -3.45 -14.53 14.45
N LYS A 634 -2.90 -13.95 15.51
CA LYS A 634 -3.03 -14.47 16.87
C LYS A 634 -4.06 -13.66 17.67
N PRO A 635 -4.72 -14.28 18.67
CA PRO A 635 -5.60 -13.54 19.55
C PRO A 635 -4.84 -12.45 20.31
N LEU A 636 -5.54 -11.41 20.77
CA LEU A 636 -4.97 -10.28 21.53
C LEU A 636 -4.60 -10.66 22.97
N THR A 637 -3.99 -11.82 23.15
CA THR A 637 -3.63 -12.39 24.45
C THR A 637 -2.14 -12.70 24.50
N VAL A 638 -1.52 -12.40 25.63
CA VAL A 638 -0.09 -12.57 25.89
C VAL A 638 0.14 -13.19 27.26
N SER A 639 1.38 -13.55 27.58
CA SER A 639 1.76 -14.02 28.92
C SER A 639 1.67 -12.87 29.93
N ALA A 640 0.89 -13.05 31.00
CA ALA A 640 0.76 -12.06 32.05
C ALA A 640 2.10 -11.76 32.76
N ALA A 641 2.95 -12.78 32.88
CA ALA A 641 4.28 -12.63 33.52
C ALA A 641 5.21 -11.71 32.72
N GLU A 642 5.24 -11.82 31.38
CA GLU A 642 6.05 -10.97 30.52
C GLU A 642 5.58 -9.50 30.51
N TRP A 643 4.30 -9.25 30.78
CA TRP A 643 3.69 -7.94 30.78
C TRP A 643 3.43 -7.38 32.17
N CYS A 644 3.86 -8.05 33.24
CA CYS A 644 3.59 -7.72 34.63
C CYS A 644 3.97 -6.26 34.96
N ALA A 645 5.14 -5.78 34.58
CA ALA A 645 5.60 -4.42 34.87
C ALA A 645 4.71 -3.35 34.18
N THR A 646 4.37 -3.55 32.91
CA THR A 646 3.52 -2.61 32.15
C THR A 646 2.11 -2.59 32.74
N ARG A 647 1.51 -3.75 32.98
CA ARG A 647 0.18 -3.90 33.59
C ARG A 647 0.10 -3.22 34.96
N LYS A 648 1.13 -3.44 35.80
CA LYS A 648 1.21 -2.84 37.14
C LYS A 648 1.26 -1.33 37.04
N THR A 649 2.09 -0.76 36.17
CA THR A 649 2.16 0.68 35.95
C THR A 649 0.80 1.29 35.59
N VAL A 650 0.12 0.70 34.63
CA VAL A 650 -1.20 1.18 34.19
C VAL A 650 -2.23 1.00 35.31
N HIS A 651 -2.23 -0.12 36.00
CA HIS A 651 -3.18 -0.42 37.07
C HIS A 651 -2.96 0.50 38.31
N ASP A 652 -1.73 0.76 38.72
CA ASP A 652 -1.42 1.67 39.83
C ASP A 652 -1.89 3.11 39.52
N LEU A 653 -1.77 3.53 38.25
CA LEU A 653 -2.27 4.81 37.77
C LEU A 653 -3.81 4.82 37.71
N TRP A 654 -4.42 3.72 37.29
CA TRP A 654 -5.87 3.55 37.34
C TRP A 654 -6.42 3.67 38.76
N GLN A 655 -5.79 3.01 39.73
CA GLN A 655 -6.18 3.12 41.15
C GLN A 655 -6.09 4.57 41.63
N ARG A 656 -5.05 5.27 41.32
CA ARG A 656 -4.88 6.68 41.76
C ARG A 656 -5.90 7.64 41.14
N LEU A 657 -6.21 7.46 39.86
CA LEU A 657 -7.02 8.40 39.09
C LEU A 657 -8.52 8.06 39.14
N ILE A 658 -8.87 6.79 39.04
CA ILE A 658 -10.26 6.33 38.78
C ILE A 658 -10.83 5.49 39.92
N ASP A 659 -10.12 4.48 40.41
CA ASP A 659 -10.65 3.50 41.35
C ASP A 659 -9.72 3.19 42.52
N PRO A 660 -9.71 4.04 43.56
CA PRO A 660 -8.84 3.80 44.73
C PRO A 660 -9.13 2.49 45.48
N ALA A 661 -10.28 1.87 45.23
CA ALA A 661 -10.66 0.60 45.86
C ALA A 661 -10.41 -0.63 44.96
N ALA A 662 -9.83 -0.44 43.77
CA ALA A 662 -9.52 -1.57 42.88
C ALA A 662 -8.56 -2.56 43.59
N ALA A 663 -8.87 -3.86 43.46
CA ALA A 663 -8.00 -4.89 44.02
C ALA A 663 -6.61 -4.85 43.35
N PRO A 664 -5.53 -5.12 44.10
CA PRO A 664 -4.21 -5.27 43.48
C PRO A 664 -4.25 -6.39 42.42
N LEU A 665 -3.40 -6.24 41.40
CA LEU A 665 -3.24 -7.31 40.41
C LEU A 665 -2.58 -8.51 41.12
N ASP A 666 -3.12 -9.72 40.89
CA ASP A 666 -2.46 -10.94 41.32
C ASP A 666 -1.11 -11.05 40.60
N GLU A 667 -0.01 -11.24 41.35
CA GLU A 667 1.37 -11.35 40.85
C GLU A 667 1.59 -12.61 40.00
#